data_155949ea500174e6e750a05c4ed48282
#
_entry.id   155949ea500174e6e750a05c4ed48282
#
_cell.length_a   1.000
_cell.length_b   1.000
_cell.length_c   1.000
_cell.angle_alpha   90.00
_cell.angle_beta   90.00
_cell.angle_gamma   90.00
#
_symmetry.space_group_name_H-M   'P 1'
#
loop_
_entity.id
_entity.type
_entity.pdbx_description
1 polymer ?
#
loop_
_entity_poly.entity_id
_entity_poly.type
_entity_poly.pdbx_seq_one_letter_code
_entity_poly.pdbx_strand_id
1 'polypeptide(L)'
;ARQVAVPAVPRIGTAVGLTLVLALVLPLGVLLAPRWRGAGEGGGTRWGGPMGAFALALGASFLLLVGAGVTGSSVALLLEQPTVTVSDEAVLLGEPRAIRSDEWQVFTPLALAQRAHQPAFPVHNTLLGADGQNMLVAGMTGLPVAHVSALARPATWGFFFLDLRRALAWAWWLPILGALAAWTWLLQRLLRLPVPLAAALGASGALAAYSTGFSGWPAYAALGPALALCLADVALRAQGLLRALLSGAGAGLAAAGFALLLYPAWQVPLATLFVPLALAWWWRDAAQWRWRGPQWLALLAAVLVGSGVLLAWWLDARDAVALMRQTVYPGQRVHELGGDIDRWFLLKGWLAPVSMYQGLPHLVASDAASYLFLPLATLAGFALTGLRQRRIDPPALVALGFAAFALAFMFAGFPAWLADATLWGSVTAYRLDLPLGMAQILLVGWLLGQAGESGEAGGAQRVLALLVAVASGAFVGWQWGRMPADLAAALPAGFVVLVMLLVAWLAAQLLLGHRRRFVAAWLGWTLAATLPFHPLGLGPSTLQLQPDLARLPLVEPGAGGARGVAVIGERNWAMTLPAAGVPVANGLFYTPEPGLWRSLDPEGRLRQLTNRYQRLLFELVPIYGEDTFRIVSPRLDEVRVSFDPGRFDFRRLGARYLLVPTAQAAGLEANASVRRVPAVDGEGGYLLFELTGRPA
;
A
#
# COMPACT_ATOMS: atom_id res chain seq x y z
N ALA A 1 19.87 33.43 -1.82
CA ALA A 1 19.91 32.46 -0.75
C ALA A 1 19.01 32.97 0.40
N ARG A 2 17.72 32.63 0.38
CA ARG A 2 16.88 32.80 1.57
C ARG A 2 17.24 31.64 2.51
N GLN A 3 17.74 31.98 3.70
CA GLN A 3 17.81 31.05 4.81
C GLN A 3 16.36 30.58 5.08
N VAL A 4 16.08 29.32 4.74
CA VAL A 4 14.86 28.64 5.19
C VAL A 4 15.01 28.54 6.71
N ALA A 5 14.18 29.31 7.44
CA ALA A 5 14.10 29.19 8.88
C ALA A 5 13.70 27.73 9.18
N VAL A 6 14.59 26.97 9.82
CA VAL A 6 14.26 25.64 10.33
C VAL A 6 13.10 25.84 11.30
N PRO A 7 11.90 25.28 11.03
CA PRO A 7 10.79 25.43 11.97
C PRO A 7 11.21 24.86 13.32
N ALA A 8 10.94 25.61 14.39
CA ALA A 8 11.21 25.17 15.74
C ALA A 8 10.54 23.81 15.95
N VAL A 9 11.32 22.80 16.33
CA VAL A 9 10.80 21.45 16.60
C VAL A 9 9.63 21.60 17.58
N PRO A 10 8.38 21.29 17.17
CA PRO A 10 7.26 21.42 18.07
C PRO A 10 7.50 20.50 19.26
N ARG A 11 7.46 21.03 20.48
CA ARG A 11 7.55 20.22 21.69
C ARG A 11 6.38 19.24 21.66
N ILE A 12 6.67 17.94 21.62
CA ILE A 12 5.64 16.90 21.73
C ILE A 12 4.86 17.21 23.01
N GLY A 13 3.60 17.60 22.86
CA GLY A 13 2.76 17.88 24.03
C GLY A 13 2.70 16.62 24.92
N THR A 14 2.73 16.80 26.23
CA THR A 14 2.76 15.68 27.21
C THR A 14 1.67 14.64 26.94
N ALA A 15 0.48 15.06 26.49
CA ALA A 15 -0.63 14.16 26.17
C ALA A 15 -0.33 13.27 24.94
N VAL A 16 0.26 13.83 23.88
CA VAL A 16 0.61 13.06 22.68
C VAL A 16 1.77 12.11 22.99
N GLY A 17 2.77 12.56 23.72
CA GLY A 17 3.88 11.70 24.17
C GLY A 17 3.41 10.53 25.00
N LEU A 18 2.50 10.75 25.97
CA LEU A 18 1.89 9.69 26.77
C LEU A 18 1.09 8.70 25.89
N THR A 19 0.33 9.21 24.93
CA THR A 19 -0.44 8.38 23.99
C THR A 19 0.47 7.44 23.19
N LEU A 20 1.59 7.94 22.64
CA LEU A 20 2.55 7.13 21.90
C LEU A 20 3.18 6.04 22.77
N VAL A 21 3.57 6.39 24.01
CA VAL A 21 4.10 5.41 24.97
C VAL A 21 3.06 4.35 25.30
N LEU A 22 1.83 4.72 25.62
CA LEU A 22 0.76 3.77 25.95
C LEU A 22 0.41 2.88 24.74
N ALA A 23 0.34 3.43 23.52
CA ALA A 23 0.07 2.66 22.32
C ALA A 23 1.13 1.58 22.04
N LEU A 24 2.37 1.82 22.42
CA LEU A 24 3.46 0.85 22.30
C LEU A 24 3.48 -0.14 23.48
N VAL A 25 3.31 0.35 24.71
CA VAL A 25 3.47 -0.44 25.94
C VAL A 25 2.33 -1.44 26.13
N LEU A 26 1.09 -1.10 25.74
CA LEU A 26 -0.07 -1.98 25.91
C LEU A 26 0.10 -3.36 25.26
N PRO A 27 0.36 -3.48 23.94
CA PRO A 27 0.56 -4.79 23.32
C PRO A 27 1.82 -5.50 23.80
N LEU A 28 2.91 -4.76 24.04
CA LEU A 28 4.14 -5.34 24.58
C LEU A 28 3.95 -5.88 26.00
N GLY A 29 3.22 -5.16 26.86
CA GLY A 29 2.91 -5.60 28.22
C GLY A 29 2.11 -6.90 28.23
N VAL A 30 1.16 -7.06 27.31
CA VAL A 30 0.41 -8.33 27.15
C VAL A 30 1.35 -9.46 26.72
N LEU A 31 2.21 -9.22 25.72
CA LEU A 31 3.12 -10.25 25.21
C LEU A 31 4.17 -10.70 26.24
N LEU A 32 4.60 -9.79 27.11
CA LEU A 32 5.62 -10.06 28.13
C LEU A 32 5.05 -10.59 29.43
N ALA A 33 3.73 -10.57 29.64
CA ALA A 33 3.10 -11.01 30.87
C ALA A 33 3.40 -12.48 31.20
N PRO A 34 3.92 -12.81 32.41
CA PRO A 34 4.33 -14.18 32.78
C PRO A 34 3.22 -15.22 32.66
N ARG A 35 1.99 -14.84 32.96
CA ARG A 35 0.79 -15.71 32.91
C ARG A 35 0.50 -16.30 31.51
N TRP A 36 1.06 -15.70 30.45
CA TRP A 36 0.86 -16.17 29.08
C TRP A 36 2.00 -17.02 28.54
N ARG A 37 3.12 -17.15 29.30
CA ARG A 37 4.30 -17.91 28.87
C ARG A 37 4.09 -19.41 28.88
N GLY A 38 3.18 -19.92 29.68
CA GLY A 38 2.87 -21.35 29.83
C GLY A 38 1.50 -21.79 29.30
N ALA A 39 0.74 -20.91 28.65
CA ALA A 39 -0.56 -21.26 28.09
C ALA A 39 -0.37 -22.05 26.79
N GLY A 40 -0.04 -23.33 26.90
CA GLY A 40 -0.03 -24.32 25.82
C GLY A 40 -1.45 -24.68 25.38
N GLU A 41 -1.55 -24.97 24.15
CA GLU A 41 -2.41 -25.79 23.29
C GLU A 41 -3.90 -26.06 23.60
N GLY A 42 -4.46 -25.77 24.78
CA GLY A 42 -5.83 -26.19 25.16
C GLY A 42 -6.88 -25.08 25.22
N GLY A 43 -6.50 -23.85 25.02
CA GLY A 43 -7.40 -22.71 25.18
C GLY A 43 -8.29 -22.46 23.99
N GLY A 44 -9.52 -22.99 24.01
CA GLY A 44 -10.57 -22.56 23.10
C GLY A 44 -10.67 -21.01 23.06
N THR A 45 -11.18 -20.48 21.96
CA THR A 45 -11.38 -19.07 21.64
C THR A 45 -12.23 -18.29 22.68
N ARG A 46 -11.81 -18.27 23.93
CA ARG A 46 -12.39 -17.37 24.94
C ARG A 46 -11.71 -16.01 24.81
N TRP A 47 -12.46 -14.95 24.74
CA TRP A 47 -11.99 -13.56 24.72
C TRP A 47 -11.03 -13.24 25.89
N GLY A 48 -11.03 -14.04 26.94
CA GLY A 48 -10.08 -13.95 28.07
C GLY A 48 -8.72 -14.65 27.85
N GLY A 49 -8.45 -15.22 26.67
CA GLY A 49 -7.16 -15.86 26.36
C GLY A 49 -6.09 -14.88 25.86
N PRO A 50 -4.83 -15.37 25.71
CA PRO A 50 -3.71 -14.51 25.31
C PRO A 50 -3.95 -13.77 23.99
N MET A 51 -4.57 -14.41 23.00
CA MET A 51 -4.87 -13.78 21.71
C MET A 51 -5.93 -12.68 21.84
N GLY A 52 -6.98 -12.92 22.63
CA GLY A 52 -8.00 -11.90 22.90
C GLY A 52 -7.42 -10.68 23.62
N ALA A 53 -6.57 -10.91 24.65
CA ALA A 53 -5.88 -9.84 25.34
C ALA A 53 -4.96 -9.04 24.42
N PHE A 54 -4.23 -9.70 23.53
CA PHE A 54 -3.36 -9.04 22.54
C PHE A 54 -4.19 -8.22 21.52
N ALA A 55 -5.27 -8.79 21.00
CA ALA A 55 -6.16 -8.08 20.06
C ALA A 55 -6.82 -6.85 20.71
N LEU A 56 -7.24 -6.96 21.99
CA LEU A 56 -7.76 -5.81 22.74
C LEU A 56 -6.70 -4.73 22.98
N ALA A 57 -5.46 -5.13 23.30
CA ALA A 57 -4.37 -4.17 23.47
C ALA A 57 -4.01 -3.46 22.15
N LEU A 58 -4.00 -4.17 21.01
CA LEU A 58 -3.82 -3.54 19.70
C LEU A 58 -4.98 -2.63 19.32
N GLY A 59 -6.23 -3.04 19.66
CA GLY A 59 -7.41 -2.20 19.46
C GLY A 59 -7.34 -0.91 20.28
N ALA A 60 -6.90 -1.01 21.54
CA ALA A 60 -6.68 0.16 22.40
C ALA A 60 -5.57 1.06 21.84
N SER A 61 -4.46 0.50 21.39
CA SER A 61 -3.37 1.25 20.72
C SER A 61 -3.88 1.98 19.47
N PHE A 62 -4.66 1.29 18.65
CA PHE A 62 -5.29 1.89 17.48
C PHE A 62 -6.18 3.08 17.85
N LEU A 63 -7.07 2.91 18.83
CA LEU A 63 -7.97 3.96 19.27
C LEU A 63 -7.22 5.15 19.89
N LEU A 64 -6.13 4.91 20.62
CA LEU A 64 -5.27 5.95 21.17
C LEU A 64 -4.60 6.76 20.05
N LEU A 65 -4.00 6.11 19.05
CA LEU A 65 -3.34 6.76 17.93
C LEU A 65 -4.33 7.55 17.07
N VAL A 66 -5.49 6.97 16.77
CA VAL A 66 -6.57 7.64 16.05
C VAL A 66 -7.13 8.81 16.87
N GLY A 67 -7.40 8.61 18.15
CA GLY A 67 -7.91 9.65 19.05
C GLY A 67 -6.99 10.86 19.14
N ALA A 68 -5.67 10.64 19.15
CA ALA A 68 -4.66 11.67 19.13
C ALA A 68 -4.42 12.28 17.72
N GLY A 69 -4.95 11.67 16.65
CA GLY A 69 -4.77 12.13 15.29
C GLY A 69 -3.35 11.96 14.76
N VAL A 70 -2.59 11.01 15.33
CA VAL A 70 -1.21 10.72 14.92
C VAL A 70 -1.20 9.91 13.64
N THR A 71 -0.38 10.31 12.67
CA THR A 71 -0.20 9.63 11.39
C THR A 71 1.29 9.49 11.05
N GLY A 72 1.63 8.57 10.17
CA GLY A 72 2.97 8.45 9.57
C GLY A 72 3.01 8.91 8.12
N SER A 73 1.94 9.56 7.62
CA SER A 73 1.86 10.08 6.26
C SER A 73 2.87 11.21 6.02
N SER A 74 3.39 11.27 4.80
CA SER A 74 4.20 12.41 4.33
C SER A 74 3.35 13.50 3.66
N VAL A 75 2.07 13.58 3.98
CA VAL A 75 1.12 14.54 3.38
C VAL A 75 1.52 16.00 3.58
N ALA A 76 2.34 16.32 4.58
CA ALA A 76 2.96 17.64 4.75
C ALA A 76 3.60 18.14 3.46
N LEU A 77 4.29 17.29 2.71
CA LEU A 77 4.92 17.65 1.42
C LEU A 77 3.91 18.13 0.36
N LEU A 78 2.67 17.70 0.45
CA LEU A 78 1.59 18.14 -0.43
C LEU A 78 0.94 19.43 0.08
N LEU A 79 0.75 19.54 1.39
CA LEU A 79 -0.04 20.60 2.01
C LEU A 79 0.73 21.92 2.15
N GLU A 80 2.06 21.90 2.01
CA GLU A 80 2.92 23.09 1.95
C GLU A 80 2.85 23.79 0.57
N GLN A 81 1.65 23.86 -0.03
CA GLN A 81 1.46 24.51 -1.33
C GLN A 81 0.87 25.92 -1.15
N PRO A 82 1.27 26.90 -1.99
CA PRO A 82 0.83 28.28 -1.85
C PRO A 82 -0.66 28.51 -2.15
N THR A 83 -1.35 27.51 -2.69
CA THR A 83 -2.78 27.60 -3.08
C THR A 83 -3.74 27.24 -1.95
N VAL A 84 -3.23 26.65 -0.88
CA VAL A 84 -4.04 26.17 0.25
C VAL A 84 -3.44 26.56 1.59
N THR A 85 -4.28 26.61 2.61
CA THR A 85 -3.89 26.76 4.01
C THR A 85 -4.33 25.53 4.80
N VAL A 86 -3.49 25.10 5.72
CA VAL A 86 -3.80 24.00 6.64
C VAL A 86 -3.68 24.48 8.08
N SER A 87 -4.49 23.88 8.96
CA SER A 87 -4.46 24.20 10.40
C SER A 87 -3.89 23.03 11.18
N ASP A 88 -3.05 23.34 12.17
CA ASP A 88 -2.56 22.42 13.21
C ASP A 88 -1.84 21.17 12.72
N GLU A 89 -1.31 21.16 11.51
CA GLU A 89 -0.41 20.11 11.06
C GLU A 89 0.95 20.27 11.77
N ALA A 90 1.54 19.17 12.19
CA ALA A 90 2.86 19.19 12.80
C ALA A 90 3.59 17.87 12.59
N VAL A 91 4.84 17.94 12.20
CA VAL A 91 5.77 16.79 12.27
C VAL A 91 6.33 16.72 13.69
N LEU A 92 6.06 15.63 14.39
CA LEU A 92 6.48 15.42 15.79
C LEU A 92 7.85 14.74 15.88
N LEU A 93 8.11 13.78 15.00
CA LEU A 93 9.35 13.00 14.97
C LEU A 93 9.63 12.54 13.54
N GLY A 94 10.90 12.56 13.15
CA GLY A 94 11.33 12.14 11.82
C GLY A 94 11.08 13.22 10.76
N GLU A 95 11.17 12.83 9.49
CA GLU A 95 11.05 13.72 8.33
C GLU A 95 10.08 13.15 7.30
N PRO A 96 9.20 13.98 6.71
CA PRO A 96 8.39 13.58 5.55
C PRO A 96 9.29 13.15 4.38
N ARG A 97 8.94 12.06 3.71
CA ARG A 97 9.73 11.50 2.62
C ARG A 97 8.95 11.52 1.32
N ALA A 98 9.54 12.08 0.29
CA ALA A 98 8.94 12.16 -1.05
C ALA A 98 8.76 10.80 -1.73
N ILE A 99 9.26 9.75 -1.11
CA ILE A 99 9.20 8.39 -1.62
C ILE A 99 7.77 7.88 -1.67
N ARG A 100 7.43 7.11 -2.71
CA ARG A 100 6.07 6.60 -2.94
C ARG A 100 5.00 7.67 -2.78
N SER A 101 5.03 8.61 -3.70
CA SER A 101 4.03 9.67 -3.79
C SER A 101 2.57 9.17 -3.91
N ASP A 102 2.36 7.91 -4.23
CA ASP A 102 1.00 7.34 -4.37
C ASP A 102 0.14 7.48 -3.11
N GLU A 103 0.72 7.39 -1.91
CA GLU A 103 -0.03 7.62 -0.66
C GLU A 103 -0.35 9.11 -0.49
N TRP A 104 0.67 9.96 -0.35
CA TRP A 104 0.51 11.34 0.08
C TRP A 104 0.15 12.30 -1.07
N GLN A 105 0.51 11.99 -2.31
CA GLN A 105 0.24 12.81 -3.50
C GLN A 105 -0.99 12.33 -4.30
N VAL A 106 -1.44 11.08 -4.10
CA VAL A 106 -2.56 10.50 -4.86
C VAL A 106 -3.73 10.17 -3.94
N PHE A 107 -3.58 9.13 -3.07
CA PHE A 107 -4.70 8.63 -2.29
C PHE A 107 -5.20 9.61 -1.26
N THR A 108 -4.32 10.25 -0.53
CA THR A 108 -4.71 11.23 0.50
C THR A 108 -5.45 12.43 -0.11
N PRO A 109 -4.95 13.14 -1.14
CA PRO A 109 -5.69 14.24 -1.74
C PRO A 109 -6.99 13.81 -2.42
N LEU A 110 -7.06 12.62 -3.01
CA LEU A 110 -8.32 12.10 -3.55
C LEU A 110 -9.33 11.78 -2.44
N ALA A 111 -8.90 11.27 -1.29
CA ALA A 111 -9.78 11.09 -0.14
C ALA A 111 -10.27 12.44 0.42
N LEU A 112 -9.43 13.45 0.42
CA LEU A 112 -9.82 14.83 0.76
C LEU A 112 -10.81 15.41 -0.25
N ALA A 113 -10.57 15.21 -1.56
CA ALA A 113 -11.51 15.61 -2.61
C ALA A 113 -12.88 14.92 -2.49
N GLN A 114 -12.90 13.64 -2.10
CA GLN A 114 -14.13 12.92 -1.80
C GLN A 114 -14.90 13.55 -0.63
N ARG A 115 -14.20 13.99 0.40
CA ARG A 115 -14.80 14.66 1.55
C ARG A 115 -15.28 16.08 1.22
N ALA A 116 -14.53 16.81 0.40
CA ALA A 116 -14.83 18.20 0.01
C ALA A 116 -15.95 18.30 -1.02
N HIS A 117 -16.25 17.24 -1.77
CA HIS A 117 -17.34 17.21 -2.75
C HIS A 117 -18.70 17.35 -2.07
N GLN A 118 -19.68 17.89 -2.80
CA GLN A 118 -21.05 18.02 -2.33
C GLN A 118 -22.04 17.35 -3.29
N PRO A 119 -22.78 16.31 -2.86
CA PRO A 119 -22.68 15.65 -1.54
C PRO A 119 -21.34 14.94 -1.31
N ALA A 120 -20.91 14.81 -0.06
CA ALA A 120 -19.62 14.17 0.28
C ALA A 120 -19.59 12.69 -0.10
N PHE A 121 -18.41 12.21 -0.48
CA PHE A 121 -18.11 10.80 -0.79
C PHE A 121 -18.91 10.22 -1.98
N PRO A 122 -19.03 10.93 -3.10
CA PRO A 122 -19.80 10.45 -4.26
C PRO A 122 -19.14 9.23 -4.91
N VAL A 123 -19.94 8.44 -5.63
CA VAL A 123 -19.42 7.42 -6.56
C VAL A 123 -18.70 8.09 -7.72
N HIS A 124 -19.27 9.16 -8.25
CA HIS A 124 -18.73 9.93 -9.36
C HIS A 124 -18.33 11.33 -8.87
N ASN A 125 -17.01 11.58 -8.81
CA ASN A 125 -16.48 12.84 -8.29
C ASN A 125 -16.25 13.84 -9.41
N THR A 126 -17.05 14.90 -9.44
CA THR A 126 -17.02 15.96 -10.46
C THR A 126 -15.98 17.06 -10.17
N LEU A 127 -15.22 16.96 -9.09
CA LEU A 127 -14.06 17.81 -8.85
C LEU A 127 -12.85 17.41 -9.68
N LEU A 128 -12.88 16.24 -10.30
CA LEU A 128 -11.76 15.61 -11.00
C LEU A 128 -12.07 15.49 -12.50
N GLY A 129 -11.48 16.38 -13.29
CA GLY A 129 -11.69 16.42 -14.73
C GLY A 129 -13.04 17.01 -15.16
N ALA A 130 -13.19 17.28 -16.45
CA ALA A 130 -14.41 17.82 -17.03
C ALA A 130 -15.57 16.80 -17.01
N ASP A 131 -15.25 15.53 -17.23
CA ASP A 131 -16.20 14.44 -17.26
C ASP A 131 -16.43 13.80 -15.86
N GLY A 132 -15.60 14.15 -14.87
CA GLY A 132 -15.58 13.54 -13.54
C GLY A 132 -15.01 12.12 -13.53
N GLN A 133 -14.75 11.58 -12.34
CA GLN A 133 -14.10 10.26 -12.17
C GLN A 133 -14.92 9.33 -11.27
N ASN A 134 -15.04 8.06 -11.66
CA ASN A 134 -15.64 7.03 -10.81
C ASN A 134 -14.64 6.58 -9.73
N MET A 135 -14.94 6.84 -8.47
CA MET A 135 -14.05 6.58 -7.35
C MET A 135 -14.07 5.14 -6.83
N LEU A 136 -14.99 4.31 -7.31
CA LEU A 136 -15.05 2.88 -6.95
C LEU A 136 -13.89 2.07 -7.55
N VAL A 137 -13.26 2.55 -8.63
CA VAL A 137 -12.13 1.88 -9.30
C VAL A 137 -10.79 2.13 -8.64
N ALA A 138 -10.73 2.98 -7.62
CA ALA A 138 -9.51 3.16 -6.83
C ALA A 138 -9.16 1.86 -6.08
N GLY A 139 -7.95 1.36 -6.33
CA GLY A 139 -7.43 0.14 -5.74
C GLY A 139 -6.85 0.31 -4.33
N MET A 140 -6.00 -0.61 -3.90
CA MET A 140 -5.30 -0.63 -2.61
C MET A 140 -6.28 -0.55 -1.42
N THR A 141 -6.12 0.42 -0.53
CA THR A 141 -7.05 0.66 0.59
C THR A 141 -8.41 1.18 0.13
N GLY A 142 -8.52 1.62 -1.12
CA GLY A 142 -9.69 2.30 -1.65
C GLY A 142 -9.80 3.75 -1.17
N LEU A 143 -10.77 4.45 -1.75
CA LEU A 143 -11.16 5.81 -1.35
C LEU A 143 -12.47 5.76 -0.54
N PRO A 144 -12.76 6.77 0.30
CA PRO A 144 -14.04 6.87 0.97
C PRO A 144 -15.13 7.20 -0.06
N VAL A 145 -16.04 6.26 -0.28
CA VAL A 145 -17.19 6.39 -1.18
C VAL A 145 -18.43 5.94 -0.41
N ALA A 146 -19.51 6.73 -0.44
CA ALA A 146 -20.78 6.40 0.21
C ALA A 146 -21.52 5.30 -0.60
N HIS A 147 -20.98 4.11 -0.56
CA HIS A 147 -21.42 2.94 -1.31
C HIS A 147 -21.28 1.66 -0.47
N VAL A 148 -22.09 0.63 -0.75
CA VAL A 148 -22.08 -0.65 -0.02
C VAL A 148 -20.70 -1.30 0.01
N SER A 149 -19.89 -1.15 -1.04
CA SER A 149 -18.51 -1.69 -1.09
C SER A 149 -17.58 -1.10 -0.03
N ALA A 150 -17.91 0.06 0.58
CA ALA A 150 -17.14 0.63 1.68
C ALA A 150 -17.12 -0.29 2.91
N LEU A 151 -18.15 -1.15 3.10
CA LEU A 151 -18.17 -2.16 4.17
C LEU A 151 -16.96 -3.11 4.09
N ALA A 152 -16.49 -3.42 2.89
CA ALA A 152 -15.33 -4.28 2.65
C ALA A 152 -13.99 -3.50 2.59
N ARG A 153 -13.99 -2.18 2.80
CA ARG A 153 -12.82 -1.30 2.78
C ARG A 153 -12.61 -0.58 4.13
N PRO A 154 -12.32 -1.31 5.21
CA PRO A 154 -12.33 -0.75 6.58
C PRO A 154 -11.31 0.37 6.78
N ALA A 155 -10.25 0.48 5.95
CA ALA A 155 -9.31 1.59 6.01
C ALA A 155 -9.97 2.96 5.74
N THR A 156 -11.10 2.98 5.03
CA THR A 156 -11.81 4.22 4.69
C THR A 156 -12.88 4.63 5.70
N TRP A 157 -13.23 3.76 6.66
CA TRP A 157 -14.38 4.00 7.54
C TRP A 157 -14.27 5.27 8.36
N GLY A 158 -13.06 5.59 8.84
CA GLY A 158 -12.84 6.81 9.63
C GLY A 158 -13.34 8.09 8.97
N PHE A 159 -13.31 8.17 7.63
CA PHE A 159 -13.76 9.36 6.90
C PHE A 159 -15.26 9.64 7.02
N PHE A 160 -16.09 8.62 7.30
CA PHE A 160 -17.54 8.77 7.35
C PHE A 160 -18.06 9.31 8.70
N PHE A 161 -17.27 9.18 9.78
CA PHE A 161 -17.77 9.53 11.12
C PHE A 161 -16.74 10.24 12.03
N LEU A 162 -15.51 10.47 11.55
CA LEU A 162 -14.48 11.20 12.30
C LEU A 162 -14.17 12.54 11.62
N ASP A 163 -13.58 13.46 12.39
CA ASP A 163 -12.95 14.66 11.80
C ASP A 163 -11.77 14.28 10.90
N LEU A 164 -11.30 15.24 10.13
CA LEU A 164 -10.27 15.02 9.12
C LEU A 164 -9.00 14.39 9.70
N ARG A 165 -8.48 14.97 10.80
CA ARG A 165 -7.25 14.51 11.45
C ARG A 165 -7.33 13.06 11.89
N ARG A 166 -8.41 12.70 12.58
CA ARG A 166 -8.63 11.33 13.06
C ARG A 166 -8.94 10.36 11.93
N ALA A 167 -9.62 10.81 10.88
CA ALA A 167 -9.87 10.00 9.68
C ALA A 167 -8.58 9.61 8.95
N LEU A 168 -7.63 10.54 8.81
CA LEU A 168 -6.30 10.26 8.26
C LEU A 168 -5.51 9.29 9.14
N ALA A 169 -5.55 9.48 10.46
CA ALA A 169 -4.91 8.55 11.40
C ALA A 169 -5.53 7.14 11.34
N TRP A 170 -6.86 7.04 11.20
CA TRP A 170 -7.57 5.77 10.98
C TRP A 170 -7.06 5.07 9.71
N ALA A 171 -7.06 5.78 8.58
CA ALA A 171 -6.62 5.24 7.29
C ALA A 171 -5.15 4.78 7.29
N TRP A 172 -4.30 5.44 8.07
CA TRP A 172 -2.89 5.09 8.23
C TRP A 172 -2.67 3.85 9.09
N TRP A 173 -3.26 3.79 10.28
CA TRP A 173 -2.95 2.74 11.25
C TRP A 173 -3.72 1.43 11.05
N LEU A 174 -4.91 1.48 10.46
CA LEU A 174 -5.71 0.26 10.26
C LEU A 174 -5.01 -0.78 9.37
N PRO A 175 -4.40 -0.43 8.23
CA PRO A 175 -3.61 -1.37 7.42
C PRO A 175 -2.53 -2.09 8.21
N ILE A 176 -1.80 -1.37 9.04
CA ILE A 176 -0.63 -1.88 9.77
C ILE A 176 -1.06 -2.73 10.98
N LEU A 177 -1.86 -2.14 11.88
CA LEU A 177 -2.28 -2.84 13.11
C LEU A 177 -3.29 -3.94 12.83
N GLY A 178 -4.16 -3.75 11.84
CA GLY A 178 -5.08 -4.78 11.38
C GLY A 178 -4.34 -6.00 10.81
N ALA A 179 -3.34 -5.77 9.95
CA ALA A 179 -2.51 -6.84 9.42
C ALA A 179 -1.72 -7.56 10.52
N LEU A 180 -1.14 -6.80 11.47
CA LEU A 180 -0.44 -7.38 12.62
C LEU A 180 -1.37 -8.31 13.42
N ALA A 181 -2.60 -7.87 13.72
CA ALA A 181 -3.59 -8.68 14.42
C ALA A 181 -3.98 -9.93 13.63
N ALA A 182 -4.34 -9.78 12.35
CA ALA A 182 -4.78 -10.88 11.49
C ALA A 182 -3.68 -11.92 11.25
N TRP A 183 -2.45 -11.49 11.01
CA TRP A 183 -1.31 -12.39 10.83
C TRP A 183 -0.93 -13.09 12.12
N THR A 184 -0.93 -12.41 13.26
CA THR A 184 -0.75 -13.05 14.57
C THR A 184 -1.80 -14.13 14.79
N TRP A 185 -3.06 -13.83 14.49
CA TRP A 185 -4.15 -14.78 14.63
C TRP A 185 -4.00 -15.98 13.68
N LEU A 186 -3.67 -15.74 12.41
CA LEU A 186 -3.43 -16.79 11.42
C LEU A 186 -2.28 -17.72 11.85
N LEU A 187 -1.12 -17.16 12.19
CA LEU A 187 0.05 -17.93 12.60
C LEU A 187 -0.21 -18.74 13.88
N GLN A 188 -0.92 -18.14 14.84
CA GLN A 188 -1.32 -18.81 16.07
C GLN A 188 -2.25 -20.00 15.79
N ARG A 189 -3.22 -19.86 14.86
CA ARG A 189 -4.19 -20.93 14.58
C ARG A 189 -3.65 -21.96 13.59
N LEU A 190 -3.06 -21.51 12.50
CA LEU A 190 -2.58 -22.36 11.42
C LEU A 190 -1.37 -23.19 11.87
N LEU A 191 -0.38 -22.53 12.49
CA LEU A 191 0.87 -23.15 12.91
C LEU A 191 0.89 -23.53 14.40
N ARG A 192 -0.19 -23.23 15.13
CA ARG A 192 -0.33 -23.51 16.59
C ARG A 192 0.78 -22.89 17.42
N LEU A 193 1.23 -21.67 17.01
CA LEU A 193 2.30 -20.96 17.70
C LEU A 193 1.81 -20.29 18.99
N PRO A 194 2.68 -20.15 20.01
CA PRO A 194 2.42 -19.27 21.13
C PRO A 194 2.21 -17.83 20.65
N VAL A 195 1.28 -17.09 21.26
CA VAL A 195 0.92 -15.72 20.84
C VAL A 195 2.14 -14.79 20.73
N PRO A 196 3.11 -14.77 21.66
CA PRO A 196 4.29 -13.92 21.53
C PRO A 196 5.13 -14.21 20.27
N LEU A 197 5.30 -15.49 19.92
CA LEU A 197 6.03 -15.88 18.71
C LEU A 197 5.25 -15.53 17.46
N ALA A 198 3.95 -15.81 17.45
CA ALA A 198 3.06 -15.45 16.34
C ALA A 198 3.01 -13.93 16.12
N ALA A 199 2.97 -13.13 17.21
CA ALA A 199 2.98 -11.67 17.16
C ALA A 199 4.30 -11.11 16.63
N ALA A 200 5.43 -11.66 17.05
CA ALA A 200 6.74 -11.22 16.54
C ALA A 200 6.91 -11.51 15.04
N LEU A 201 6.44 -12.68 14.57
CA LEU A 201 6.45 -13.02 13.15
C LEU A 201 5.41 -12.20 12.37
N GLY A 202 4.23 -11.96 12.93
CA GLY A 202 3.23 -11.07 12.37
C GLY A 202 3.73 -9.62 12.24
N ALA A 203 4.45 -9.13 13.24
CA ALA A 203 5.11 -7.82 13.20
C ALA A 203 6.19 -7.76 12.11
N SER A 204 6.99 -8.83 11.95
CA SER A 204 7.99 -8.91 10.88
C SER A 204 7.36 -8.87 9.48
N GLY A 205 6.08 -9.27 9.33
CA GLY A 205 5.33 -9.13 8.09
C GLY A 205 4.71 -7.75 7.91
N ALA A 206 3.97 -7.28 8.91
CA ALA A 206 3.26 -5.99 8.84
C ALA A 206 4.21 -4.79 8.79
N LEU A 207 5.36 -4.88 9.47
CA LEU A 207 6.40 -3.86 9.54
C LEU A 207 7.62 -4.18 8.66
N ALA A 208 7.54 -5.16 7.75
CA ALA A 208 8.61 -5.44 6.81
C ALA A 208 9.01 -4.18 6.04
N ALA A 209 10.26 -4.09 5.61
CA ALA A 209 10.75 -2.96 4.81
C ALA A 209 9.88 -2.73 3.57
N TYR A 210 9.44 -3.79 2.89
CA TYR A 210 8.52 -3.69 1.77
C TYR A 210 7.17 -3.09 2.15
N SER A 211 6.56 -3.53 3.26
CA SER A 211 5.30 -2.95 3.75
C SER A 211 5.45 -1.48 4.10
N THR A 212 6.55 -1.13 4.76
CA THR A 212 6.87 0.25 5.15
C THR A 212 7.15 1.13 3.95
N GLY A 213 7.99 0.69 3.01
CA GLY A 213 8.31 1.44 1.79
C GLY A 213 7.11 1.69 0.86
N PHE A 214 6.02 0.94 1.05
CA PHE A 214 4.74 1.12 0.34
C PHE A 214 3.61 1.61 1.28
N SER A 215 3.94 2.36 2.32
CA SER A 215 2.97 3.02 3.21
C SER A 215 1.90 2.08 3.80
N GLY A 216 2.29 0.85 4.14
CA GLY A 216 1.39 -0.14 4.74
C GLY A 216 0.46 -0.88 3.77
N TRP A 217 0.43 -0.57 2.49
CA TRP A 217 -0.45 -1.23 1.52
C TRP A 217 -0.20 -2.72 1.33
N PRO A 218 1.06 -3.24 1.30
CA PRO A 218 1.31 -4.68 1.28
C PRO A 218 0.76 -5.38 2.53
N ALA A 219 0.88 -4.75 3.70
CA ALA A 219 0.28 -5.27 4.93
C ALA A 219 -1.25 -5.35 4.79
N TYR A 220 -1.89 -4.30 4.25
CA TYR A 220 -3.33 -4.30 3.98
C TYR A 220 -3.75 -5.38 2.96
N ALA A 221 -2.96 -5.59 1.90
CA ALA A 221 -3.24 -6.64 0.92
C ALA A 221 -3.23 -8.04 1.55
N ALA A 222 -2.34 -8.27 2.50
CA ALA A 222 -2.24 -9.53 3.23
C ALA A 222 -3.29 -9.68 4.36
N LEU A 223 -3.91 -8.58 4.81
CA LEU A 223 -4.95 -8.56 5.86
C LEU A 223 -6.19 -9.37 5.44
N GLY A 224 -6.72 -9.11 4.24
CA GLY A 224 -7.96 -9.72 3.76
C GLY A 224 -7.93 -11.24 3.75
N PRO A 225 -6.98 -11.89 3.07
CA PRO A 225 -6.87 -13.35 3.04
C PRO A 225 -6.64 -13.97 4.42
N ALA A 226 -5.77 -13.38 5.25
CA ALA A 226 -5.51 -13.87 6.59
C ALA A 226 -6.76 -13.84 7.47
N LEU A 227 -7.50 -12.73 7.44
CA LEU A 227 -8.74 -12.55 8.19
C LEU A 227 -9.84 -13.49 7.69
N ALA A 228 -9.99 -13.63 6.37
CA ALA A 228 -10.97 -14.55 5.76
C ALA A 228 -10.75 -16.00 6.20
N LEU A 229 -9.50 -16.48 6.18
CA LEU A 229 -9.17 -17.83 6.64
C LEU A 229 -9.44 -18.02 8.14
N CYS A 230 -9.06 -17.07 8.97
CA CYS A 230 -9.30 -17.15 10.42
C CYS A 230 -10.80 -17.18 10.74
N LEU A 231 -11.58 -16.32 10.09
CA LEU A 231 -13.03 -16.25 10.29
C LEU A 231 -13.74 -17.50 9.75
N ALA A 232 -13.28 -18.03 8.61
CA ALA A 232 -13.79 -19.30 8.08
C ALA A 232 -13.53 -20.46 9.06
N ASP A 233 -12.32 -20.55 9.63
CA ASP A 233 -12.02 -21.57 10.64
C ASP A 233 -12.88 -21.40 11.91
N VAL A 234 -13.14 -20.16 12.36
CA VAL A 234 -14.07 -19.90 13.47
C VAL A 234 -15.49 -20.34 13.11
N ALA A 235 -15.96 -20.06 11.91
CA ALA A 235 -17.28 -20.45 11.43
C ALA A 235 -17.46 -21.97 11.43
N LEU A 236 -16.47 -22.70 10.88
CA LEU A 236 -16.48 -24.17 10.78
C LEU A 236 -16.41 -24.88 12.15
N ARG A 237 -15.82 -24.24 13.16
CA ARG A 237 -15.74 -24.76 14.55
C ARG A 237 -16.84 -24.23 15.45
N ALA A 238 -17.69 -23.32 14.98
CA ALA A 238 -18.73 -22.69 15.80
C ALA A 238 -19.76 -23.72 16.29
N GLN A 239 -20.15 -23.63 17.56
CA GLN A 239 -21.19 -24.46 18.14
C GLN A 239 -22.58 -23.80 18.07
N GLY A 240 -22.63 -22.46 17.98
CA GLY A 240 -23.86 -21.69 17.93
C GLY A 240 -24.09 -21.02 16.57
N LEU A 241 -25.36 -20.87 16.17
CA LEU A 241 -25.77 -20.29 14.89
C LEU A 241 -25.27 -18.84 14.71
N LEU A 242 -25.47 -17.99 15.70
CA LEU A 242 -25.09 -16.58 15.62
C LEU A 242 -23.58 -16.42 15.36
N ARG A 243 -22.76 -17.16 16.09
CA ARG A 243 -21.31 -17.14 15.92
C ARG A 243 -20.91 -17.66 14.54
N ALA A 244 -21.55 -18.72 14.05
CA ALA A 244 -21.32 -19.27 12.72
C ALA A 244 -21.65 -18.23 11.62
N LEU A 245 -22.83 -17.62 11.70
CA LEU A 245 -23.31 -16.60 10.75
C LEU A 245 -22.41 -15.35 10.73
N LEU A 246 -22.09 -14.78 11.91
CA LEU A 246 -21.24 -13.58 12.00
C LEU A 246 -19.83 -13.86 11.47
N SER A 247 -19.26 -15.03 11.81
CA SER A 247 -17.93 -15.38 11.29
C SER A 247 -17.96 -15.67 9.80
N GLY A 248 -19.02 -16.33 9.28
CA GLY A 248 -19.20 -16.56 7.87
C GLY A 248 -19.35 -15.24 7.08
N ALA A 249 -20.24 -14.35 7.52
CA ALA A 249 -20.43 -13.03 6.93
C ALA A 249 -19.14 -12.21 6.93
N GLY A 250 -18.41 -12.21 8.05
CA GLY A 250 -17.11 -11.57 8.17
C GLY A 250 -16.06 -12.14 7.23
N ALA A 251 -16.03 -13.46 7.04
CA ALA A 251 -15.14 -14.12 6.07
C ALA A 251 -15.46 -13.68 4.64
N GLY A 252 -16.76 -13.64 4.28
CA GLY A 252 -17.21 -13.14 2.97
C GLY A 252 -16.84 -11.68 2.74
N LEU A 253 -17.01 -10.84 3.76
CA LEU A 253 -16.65 -9.42 3.70
C LEU A 253 -15.13 -9.24 3.54
N ALA A 254 -14.31 -10.00 4.27
CA ALA A 254 -12.86 -9.96 4.16
C ALA A 254 -12.38 -10.44 2.77
N ALA A 255 -13.01 -11.47 2.21
CA ALA A 255 -12.74 -11.95 0.85
C ALA A 255 -13.14 -10.91 -0.20
N ALA A 256 -14.29 -10.23 -0.04
CA ALA A 256 -14.70 -9.14 -0.91
C ALA A 256 -13.72 -7.95 -0.81
N GLY A 257 -13.24 -7.60 0.38
CA GLY A 257 -12.21 -6.58 0.57
C GLY A 257 -10.91 -6.92 -0.14
N PHE A 258 -10.50 -8.18 -0.11
CA PHE A 258 -9.36 -8.65 -0.89
C PHE A 258 -9.59 -8.54 -2.39
N ALA A 259 -10.77 -8.92 -2.90
CA ALA A 259 -11.12 -8.75 -4.31
C ALA A 259 -11.12 -7.28 -4.73
N LEU A 260 -11.60 -6.37 -3.88
CA LEU A 260 -11.63 -4.92 -4.12
C LEU A 260 -10.30 -4.21 -3.94
N LEU A 261 -9.22 -4.92 -3.67
CA LEU A 261 -7.86 -4.37 -3.71
C LEU A 261 -7.48 -3.85 -5.12
N LEU A 262 -8.06 -4.44 -6.16
CA LEU A 262 -7.94 -4.06 -7.58
C LEU A 262 -6.48 -3.93 -8.05
N TYR A 263 -5.60 -4.77 -7.51
CA TYR A 263 -4.19 -4.80 -7.88
C TYR A 263 -3.71 -6.24 -8.15
N PRO A 264 -3.90 -6.75 -9.38
CA PRO A 264 -3.61 -8.15 -9.74
C PRO A 264 -2.20 -8.61 -9.41
N ALA A 265 -1.21 -7.72 -9.51
CA ALA A 265 0.19 -8.03 -9.21
C ALA A 265 0.45 -8.55 -7.78
N TRP A 266 -0.43 -8.22 -6.81
CA TRP A 266 -0.41 -8.82 -5.46
C TRP A 266 -1.52 -9.84 -5.26
N GLN A 267 -2.71 -9.59 -5.82
CA GLN A 267 -3.88 -10.45 -5.60
C GLN A 267 -3.68 -11.86 -6.15
N VAL A 268 -3.17 -11.98 -7.37
CA VAL A 268 -2.97 -13.29 -8.02
C VAL A 268 -1.96 -14.15 -7.25
N PRO A 269 -0.75 -13.68 -6.92
CA PRO A 269 0.19 -14.49 -6.16
C PRO A 269 -0.27 -14.77 -4.72
N LEU A 270 -0.93 -13.81 -4.06
CA LEU A 270 -1.51 -14.07 -2.73
C LEU A 270 -2.61 -15.12 -2.81
N ALA A 271 -3.50 -15.07 -3.81
CA ALA A 271 -4.50 -16.11 -4.00
C ALA A 271 -3.86 -17.49 -4.29
N THR A 272 -2.80 -17.53 -5.10
CA THR A 272 -2.01 -18.73 -5.39
C THR A 272 -1.38 -19.32 -4.12
N LEU A 273 -1.04 -18.51 -3.13
CA LEU A 273 -0.56 -18.97 -1.82
C LEU A 273 -1.74 -19.38 -0.91
N PHE A 274 -2.72 -18.49 -0.73
CA PHE A 274 -3.73 -18.64 0.33
C PHE A 274 -4.82 -19.67 0.01
N VAL A 275 -5.18 -19.88 -1.26
CA VAL A 275 -6.19 -20.88 -1.62
C VAL A 275 -5.68 -22.30 -1.36
N PRO A 276 -4.50 -22.73 -1.86
CA PRO A 276 -3.93 -24.02 -1.49
C PRO A 276 -3.64 -24.14 0.02
N LEU A 277 -3.25 -23.05 0.69
CA LEU A 277 -3.04 -23.03 2.13
C LEU A 277 -4.34 -23.34 2.90
N ALA A 278 -5.46 -22.79 2.47
CA ALA A 278 -6.78 -23.09 3.02
C ALA A 278 -7.14 -24.57 2.86
N LEU A 279 -6.94 -25.13 1.65
CA LEU A 279 -7.20 -26.54 1.36
C LEU A 279 -6.29 -27.46 2.18
N ALA A 280 -4.99 -27.13 2.31
CA ALA A 280 -4.04 -27.88 3.11
C ALA A 280 -4.38 -27.83 4.61
N TRP A 281 -4.83 -26.67 5.10
CA TRP A 281 -5.30 -26.52 6.48
C TRP A 281 -6.57 -27.33 6.70
N TRP A 282 -7.53 -27.26 5.80
CA TRP A 282 -8.75 -28.06 5.86
C TRP A 282 -8.43 -29.54 5.89
N TRP A 283 -7.61 -30.04 4.98
CA TRP A 283 -7.20 -31.44 4.95
C TRP A 283 -6.59 -31.89 6.28
N ARG A 284 -5.62 -31.12 6.81
CA ARG A 284 -4.94 -31.46 8.06
C ARG A 284 -5.89 -31.50 9.26
N ASP A 285 -6.81 -30.55 9.34
CA ASP A 285 -7.68 -30.34 10.49
C ASP A 285 -9.13 -30.80 10.23
N ALA A 286 -9.41 -31.56 9.18
CA ALA A 286 -10.75 -31.95 8.73
C ALA A 286 -11.60 -32.61 9.83
N ALA A 287 -10.98 -33.42 10.71
CA ALA A 287 -11.66 -34.07 11.83
C ALA A 287 -12.20 -33.09 12.90
N GLN A 288 -11.66 -31.87 12.94
CA GLN A 288 -12.06 -30.84 13.90
C GLN A 288 -13.18 -29.94 13.34
N TRP A 289 -13.41 -29.95 12.02
CA TRP A 289 -14.43 -29.14 11.40
C TRP A 289 -15.78 -29.91 11.38
N ARG A 290 -16.83 -29.15 11.53
CA ARG A 290 -18.18 -29.70 11.58
C ARG A 290 -18.96 -29.20 10.37
N TRP A 291 -19.67 -30.11 9.74
CA TRP A 291 -20.59 -29.80 8.64
C TRP A 291 -22.03 -30.08 9.09
N ARG A 292 -22.60 -29.13 9.82
CA ARG A 292 -23.99 -29.17 10.33
C ARG A 292 -24.72 -27.92 9.79
N GLY A 293 -26.01 -27.79 10.12
CA GLY A 293 -26.83 -26.66 9.68
C GLY A 293 -26.18 -25.28 9.88
N PRO A 294 -25.64 -24.94 11.08
CA PRO A 294 -24.98 -23.65 11.29
C PRO A 294 -23.80 -23.36 10.38
N GLN A 295 -22.99 -24.38 10.02
CA GLN A 295 -21.81 -24.21 9.15
C GLN A 295 -22.22 -23.99 7.69
N TRP A 296 -23.25 -24.70 7.21
CA TRP A 296 -23.80 -24.45 5.87
C TRP A 296 -24.43 -23.04 5.78
N LEU A 297 -25.11 -22.61 6.81
CA LEU A 297 -25.65 -21.23 6.88
C LEU A 297 -24.52 -20.18 6.97
N ALA A 298 -23.42 -20.49 7.63
CA ALA A 298 -22.24 -19.62 7.65
C ALA A 298 -21.61 -19.50 6.27
N LEU A 299 -21.48 -20.61 5.54
CA LEU A 299 -21.00 -20.60 4.15
C LEU A 299 -21.94 -19.78 3.25
N LEU A 300 -23.25 -20.00 3.39
CA LEU A 300 -24.25 -19.22 2.66
C LEU A 300 -24.14 -17.73 2.99
N ALA A 301 -23.98 -17.38 4.27
CA ALA A 301 -23.78 -16.00 4.70
C ALA A 301 -22.49 -15.39 4.10
N ALA A 302 -21.39 -16.15 4.07
CA ALA A 302 -20.14 -15.72 3.45
C ALA A 302 -20.31 -15.44 1.96
N VAL A 303 -20.96 -16.35 1.24
CA VAL A 303 -21.24 -16.18 -0.20
C VAL A 303 -22.17 -14.99 -0.44
N LEU A 304 -23.30 -14.90 0.28
CA LEU A 304 -24.27 -13.81 0.07
C LEU A 304 -23.69 -12.43 0.38
N VAL A 305 -22.96 -12.29 1.51
CA VAL A 305 -22.35 -11.01 1.87
C VAL A 305 -21.21 -10.66 0.91
N GLY A 306 -20.32 -11.60 0.62
CA GLY A 306 -19.20 -11.35 -0.27
C GLY A 306 -19.64 -11.03 -1.70
N SER A 307 -20.51 -11.87 -2.28
CA SER A 307 -21.01 -11.65 -3.65
C SER A 307 -21.95 -10.45 -3.73
N GLY A 308 -22.75 -10.17 -2.69
CA GLY A 308 -23.63 -9.01 -2.64
C GLY A 308 -22.85 -7.71 -2.69
N VAL A 309 -21.77 -7.58 -1.92
CA VAL A 309 -20.87 -6.43 -1.94
C VAL A 309 -20.17 -6.29 -3.30
N LEU A 310 -19.67 -7.39 -3.86
CA LEU A 310 -19.01 -7.37 -5.17
C LEU A 310 -19.97 -7.07 -6.31
N LEU A 311 -21.21 -7.57 -6.25
CA LEU A 311 -22.25 -7.27 -7.24
C LEU A 311 -22.64 -5.80 -7.18
N ALA A 312 -22.88 -5.26 -5.98
CA ALA A 312 -23.19 -3.84 -5.84
C ALA A 312 -22.06 -2.96 -6.42
N TRP A 313 -20.80 -3.28 -6.08
CA TRP A 313 -19.65 -2.60 -6.67
C TRP A 313 -19.61 -2.71 -8.19
N TRP A 314 -19.83 -3.92 -8.72
CA TRP A 314 -19.78 -4.15 -10.16
C TRP A 314 -20.85 -3.36 -10.93
N LEU A 315 -22.05 -3.29 -10.41
CA LEU A 315 -23.16 -2.55 -11.06
C LEU A 315 -22.82 -1.08 -11.28
N ASP A 316 -22.12 -0.45 -10.32
CA ASP A 316 -21.79 0.98 -10.37
C ASP A 316 -20.37 1.26 -10.90
N ALA A 317 -19.49 0.25 -10.96
CA ALA A 317 -18.11 0.40 -11.43
C ALA A 317 -17.89 -0.12 -12.86
N ARG A 318 -18.80 -0.95 -13.41
CA ARG A 318 -18.59 -1.71 -14.66
C ARG A 318 -18.20 -0.84 -15.86
N ASP A 319 -18.81 0.35 -16.00
CA ASP A 319 -18.54 1.23 -17.13
C ASP A 319 -17.13 1.83 -17.03
N ALA A 320 -16.71 2.24 -15.83
CA ALA A 320 -15.35 2.69 -15.58
C ALA A 320 -14.33 1.56 -15.76
N VAL A 321 -14.65 0.34 -15.32
CA VAL A 321 -13.81 -0.86 -15.55
C VAL A 321 -13.70 -1.17 -17.05
N ALA A 322 -14.80 -1.08 -17.80
CA ALA A 322 -14.79 -1.29 -19.24
C ALA A 322 -13.91 -0.26 -19.96
N LEU A 323 -14.00 1.01 -19.54
CA LEU A 323 -13.16 2.09 -20.06
C LEU A 323 -11.66 1.83 -19.72
N MET A 324 -11.35 1.46 -18.48
CA MET A 324 -9.99 1.14 -18.06
C MET A 324 -9.38 -0.04 -18.84
N ARG A 325 -10.17 -1.09 -19.12
CA ARG A 325 -9.71 -2.24 -19.91
C ARG A 325 -9.33 -1.87 -21.35
N GLN A 326 -9.93 -0.82 -21.90
CA GLN A 326 -9.63 -0.34 -23.25
C GLN A 326 -8.42 0.60 -23.29
N THR A 327 -7.88 0.99 -22.13
CA THR A 327 -6.71 1.88 -22.08
C THR A 327 -5.43 1.17 -22.52
N VAL A 328 -4.47 1.93 -23.05
CA VAL A 328 -3.11 1.46 -23.30
C VAL A 328 -2.43 1.04 -21.99
N TYR A 329 -2.68 1.76 -20.91
CA TYR A 329 -2.21 1.44 -19.56
C TYR A 329 -3.27 1.87 -18.53
N PRO A 330 -3.66 1.02 -17.60
CA PRO A 330 -3.19 -0.35 -17.35
C PRO A 330 -3.88 -1.43 -18.20
N GLY A 331 -4.88 -1.10 -19.03
CA GLY A 331 -5.80 -2.05 -19.65
C GLY A 331 -5.14 -3.03 -20.61
N GLN A 332 -4.24 -2.52 -21.49
CA GLN A 332 -3.49 -3.33 -22.47
C GLN A 332 -2.07 -3.62 -21.98
N ARG A 333 -1.87 -3.68 -20.67
CA ARG A 333 -0.58 -4.03 -20.11
C ARG A 333 -0.13 -5.39 -20.66
N VAL A 334 1.07 -5.41 -21.21
CA VAL A 334 1.64 -6.58 -21.87
C VAL A 334 1.72 -7.75 -20.89
N HIS A 335 1.51 -8.96 -21.40
CA HIS A 335 1.66 -10.20 -20.63
C HIS A 335 3.07 -10.29 -20.06
N GLU A 336 3.17 -10.30 -18.76
CA GLU A 336 4.43 -10.50 -18.05
C GLU A 336 4.71 -12.00 -18.00
N LEU A 337 5.86 -12.40 -18.49
CA LEU A 337 6.26 -13.80 -18.51
C LEU A 337 7.29 -14.12 -17.42
N GLY A 338 7.78 -13.15 -16.69
CA GLY A 338 8.84 -13.30 -15.71
C GLY A 338 10.21 -13.56 -16.35
N GLY A 339 11.16 -14.06 -15.55
CA GLY A 339 12.52 -14.38 -16.02
C GLY A 339 13.46 -13.16 -16.08
N ASP A 340 12.98 -12.00 -15.64
CA ASP A 340 13.64 -10.69 -15.76
C ASP A 340 14.21 -10.15 -14.43
N ILE A 341 14.17 -10.96 -13.37
CA ILE A 341 14.61 -10.54 -12.04
C ILE A 341 16.10 -10.77 -11.84
N ASP A 342 16.75 -9.74 -11.32
CA ASP A 342 18.16 -9.79 -10.94
C ASP A 342 18.44 -10.82 -9.83
N ARG A 343 19.57 -11.52 -9.94
CA ARG A 343 19.97 -12.60 -9.02
C ARG A 343 20.25 -12.14 -7.59
N TRP A 344 20.39 -10.84 -7.36
CA TRP A 344 20.57 -10.24 -6.03
C TRP A 344 19.25 -9.86 -5.34
N PHE A 345 18.10 -10.10 -5.96
CA PHE A 345 16.77 -9.72 -5.47
C PHE A 345 16.50 -10.15 -4.01
N LEU A 346 16.89 -11.37 -3.63
CA LEU A 346 16.65 -11.88 -2.28
C LEU A 346 17.51 -11.19 -1.20
N LEU A 347 18.51 -10.41 -1.61
CA LEU A 347 19.36 -9.63 -0.71
C LEU A 347 18.71 -8.30 -0.30
N LYS A 348 17.80 -7.74 -1.08
CA LYS A 348 17.21 -6.40 -0.89
C LYS A 348 16.73 -6.13 0.54
N GLY A 349 15.97 -7.06 1.13
CA GLY A 349 15.44 -6.89 2.48
C GLY A 349 16.51 -6.76 3.56
N TRP A 350 17.65 -7.41 3.39
CA TRP A 350 18.78 -7.32 4.29
C TRP A 350 19.54 -6.00 4.18
N LEU A 351 19.47 -5.37 3.01
CA LEU A 351 20.09 -4.07 2.73
C LEU A 351 19.22 -2.88 3.18
N ALA A 352 17.97 -3.12 3.55
CA ALA A 352 16.98 -2.09 3.86
C ALA A 352 17.43 -1.01 4.87
N PRO A 353 18.22 -1.32 5.95
CA PRO A 353 18.71 -0.28 6.86
C PRO A 353 19.58 0.80 6.21
N VAL A 354 20.12 0.52 5.02
CA VAL A 354 20.88 1.50 4.22
C VAL A 354 20.08 1.92 2.97
N SER A 355 19.57 0.96 2.21
CA SER A 355 18.96 1.20 0.90
C SER A 355 17.66 2.02 0.94
N MET A 356 16.94 2.01 2.06
CA MET A 356 15.74 2.83 2.22
C MET A 356 16.04 4.30 2.53
N TYR A 357 17.23 4.62 3.01
CA TYR A 357 17.61 5.97 3.48
C TYR A 357 18.57 6.66 2.54
N GLN A 358 19.33 5.91 1.75
CA GLN A 358 20.23 6.44 0.75
C GLN A 358 19.62 6.21 -0.64
N GLY A 359 19.62 7.24 -1.47
CA GLY A 359 19.27 7.08 -2.88
C GLY A 359 20.26 6.12 -3.55
N LEU A 360 19.82 4.91 -3.86
CA LEU A 360 20.61 3.98 -4.64
C LEU A 360 20.46 4.29 -6.14
N PRO A 361 21.51 4.13 -6.95
CA PRO A 361 21.43 4.30 -8.39
C PRO A 361 20.29 3.44 -8.99
N HIS A 362 19.49 4.03 -9.86
CA HIS A 362 18.39 3.37 -10.60
C HIS A 362 17.26 2.75 -9.76
N LEU A 363 17.29 2.86 -8.42
CA LEU A 363 16.28 2.32 -7.54
C LEU A 363 15.67 3.41 -6.67
N VAL A 364 14.35 3.47 -6.63
CA VAL A 364 13.64 4.20 -5.58
C VAL A 364 13.63 3.34 -4.31
N ALA A 365 13.68 3.95 -3.12
CA ALA A 365 13.84 3.22 -1.86
C ALA A 365 12.74 2.17 -1.63
N SER A 366 11.53 2.34 -2.17
CA SER A 366 10.48 1.32 -2.10
C SER A 366 10.78 0.09 -2.96
N ASP A 367 11.43 0.24 -4.12
CA ASP A 367 11.82 -0.88 -4.97
C ASP A 367 13.09 -1.56 -4.44
N ALA A 368 13.92 -0.83 -3.67
CA ALA A 368 15.04 -1.38 -2.90
C ALA A 368 14.61 -2.11 -1.62
N ALA A 369 13.35 -1.94 -1.17
CA ALA A 369 12.81 -2.59 0.00
C ALA A 369 12.30 -4.01 -0.31
N SER A 370 12.40 -4.93 0.66
CA SER A 370 11.89 -6.30 0.55
C SER A 370 11.65 -6.91 1.94
N TYR A 371 11.23 -8.16 1.96
CA TYR A 371 11.22 -9.01 3.14
C TYR A 371 12.60 -9.62 3.39
N LEU A 372 12.81 -10.16 4.59
CA LEU A 372 14.01 -10.91 4.91
C LEU A 372 13.88 -12.35 4.40
N PHE A 373 14.83 -12.80 3.60
CA PHE A 373 14.80 -14.15 3.03
C PHE A 373 15.97 -15.00 3.54
N LEU A 374 15.66 -16.25 3.94
CA LEU A 374 16.64 -17.27 4.38
C LEU A 374 16.42 -18.58 3.58
N PRO A 375 16.54 -18.58 2.24
CA PRO A 375 16.12 -19.70 1.41
C PRO A 375 16.84 -21.00 1.74
N LEU A 376 18.16 -20.97 1.93
CA LEU A 376 18.95 -22.16 2.25
C LEU A 376 18.60 -22.74 3.62
N ALA A 377 18.43 -21.86 4.62
CA ALA A 377 18.12 -22.30 5.98
C ALA A 377 16.69 -22.87 6.09
N THR A 378 15.72 -22.27 5.39
CA THR A 378 14.34 -22.77 5.37
C THR A 378 14.24 -24.09 4.61
N LEU A 379 14.91 -24.23 3.48
CA LEU A 379 14.95 -25.48 2.72
C LEU A 379 15.62 -26.61 3.52
N ALA A 380 16.80 -26.35 4.11
CA ALA A 380 17.52 -27.33 4.94
C ALA A 380 16.71 -27.72 6.18
N GLY A 381 16.09 -26.74 6.84
CA GLY A 381 15.23 -26.97 7.99
C GLY A 381 14.00 -27.80 7.65
N PHE A 382 13.36 -27.51 6.51
CA PHE A 382 12.23 -28.29 6.00
C PHE A 382 12.63 -29.75 5.72
N ALA A 383 13.73 -29.97 4.99
CA ALA A 383 14.24 -31.30 4.70
C ALA A 383 14.60 -32.07 5.98
N LEU A 384 15.33 -31.44 6.91
CA LEU A 384 15.71 -32.04 8.19
C LEU A 384 14.50 -32.46 9.02
N THR A 385 13.49 -31.59 9.10
CA THR A 385 12.26 -31.85 9.86
C THR A 385 11.44 -32.97 9.21
N GLY A 386 11.30 -32.96 7.87
CA GLY A 386 10.61 -34.01 7.11
C GLY A 386 11.26 -35.39 7.29
N LEU A 387 12.60 -35.45 7.24
CA LEU A 387 13.36 -36.69 7.47
C LEU A 387 13.17 -37.24 8.90
N ARG A 388 13.13 -36.34 9.91
CA ARG A 388 12.96 -36.75 11.31
C ARG A 388 11.56 -37.22 11.64
N GLN A 389 10.55 -36.49 11.17
CA GLN A 389 9.16 -36.77 11.51
C GLN A 389 8.53 -37.82 10.61
N ARG A 390 9.15 -38.14 9.47
CA ARG A 390 8.60 -39.00 8.41
C ARG A 390 7.18 -38.58 7.95
N ARG A 391 6.81 -37.34 8.23
CA ARG A 391 5.54 -36.69 7.86
C ARG A 391 5.83 -35.25 7.48
N ILE A 392 5.13 -34.80 6.45
CA ILE A 392 5.23 -33.41 5.97
C ILE A 392 3.92 -32.73 6.36
N ASP A 393 4.02 -31.57 7.00
CA ASP A 393 2.84 -30.74 7.31
C ASP A 393 2.33 -30.08 6.01
N PRO A 394 1.06 -30.34 5.60
CA PRO A 394 0.54 -29.85 4.33
C PRO A 394 0.63 -28.33 4.15
N PRO A 395 0.31 -27.48 5.15
CA PRO A 395 0.52 -26.04 5.05
C PRO A 395 1.97 -25.61 4.79
N ALA A 396 2.95 -26.27 5.41
CA ALA A 396 4.36 -25.97 5.17
C ALA A 396 4.81 -26.40 3.76
N LEU A 397 4.28 -27.53 3.26
CA LEU A 397 4.52 -27.97 1.89
C LEU A 397 3.95 -26.98 0.87
N VAL A 398 2.75 -26.44 1.11
CA VAL A 398 2.15 -25.40 0.25
C VAL A 398 3.02 -24.14 0.24
N ALA A 399 3.49 -23.67 1.39
CA ALA A 399 4.34 -22.49 1.46
C ALA A 399 5.67 -22.68 0.71
N LEU A 400 6.29 -23.88 0.83
CA LEU A 400 7.51 -24.23 0.09
C LEU A 400 7.26 -24.36 -1.41
N GLY A 401 6.18 -25.04 -1.80
CA GLY A 401 5.79 -25.20 -3.20
C GLY A 401 5.49 -23.87 -3.88
N PHE A 402 4.76 -22.99 -3.18
CA PHE A 402 4.53 -21.63 -3.64
C PHE A 402 5.85 -20.86 -3.81
N ALA A 403 6.75 -20.91 -2.83
CA ALA A 403 8.04 -20.23 -2.93
C ALA A 403 8.84 -20.73 -4.14
N ALA A 404 8.89 -22.03 -4.38
CA ALA A 404 9.56 -22.63 -5.55
C ALA A 404 8.90 -22.18 -6.86
N PHE A 405 7.56 -22.16 -6.94
CA PHE A 405 6.80 -21.71 -8.11
C PHE A 405 7.05 -20.22 -8.41
N ALA A 406 7.02 -19.38 -7.39
CA ALA A 406 7.27 -17.94 -7.53
C ALA A 406 8.72 -17.65 -7.95
N LEU A 407 9.70 -18.35 -7.35
CA LEU A 407 11.12 -18.21 -7.74
C LEU A 407 11.36 -18.70 -9.18
N ALA A 408 10.67 -19.77 -9.63
CA ALA A 408 10.73 -20.22 -11.01
C ALA A 408 10.19 -19.15 -11.97
N PHE A 409 9.05 -18.52 -11.66
CA PHE A 409 8.54 -17.41 -12.44
C PHE A 409 9.53 -16.23 -12.48
N MET A 410 10.09 -15.85 -11.33
CA MET A 410 11.00 -14.70 -11.23
C MET A 410 12.28 -14.87 -12.05
N PHE A 411 12.91 -16.05 -11.95
CA PHE A 411 14.27 -16.25 -12.48
C PHE A 411 14.34 -17.06 -13.79
N ALA A 412 13.34 -17.88 -14.07
CA ALA A 412 13.29 -18.68 -15.30
C ALA A 412 12.18 -18.22 -16.26
N GLY A 413 11.16 -17.55 -15.74
CA GLY A 413 9.98 -17.17 -16.52
C GLY A 413 9.02 -18.35 -16.79
N PHE A 414 7.82 -18.02 -17.25
CA PHE A 414 6.80 -19.00 -17.64
C PHE A 414 6.49 -18.91 -19.11
N PRO A 415 6.18 -20.03 -19.78
CA PRO A 415 5.63 -19.98 -21.12
C PRO A 415 4.24 -19.30 -21.09
N ALA A 416 3.88 -18.62 -22.17
CA ALA A 416 2.65 -17.80 -22.23
C ALA A 416 1.39 -18.56 -21.81
N TRP A 417 1.22 -19.82 -22.26
CA TRP A 417 0.07 -20.65 -21.90
C TRP A 417 -0.07 -20.86 -20.38
N LEU A 418 1.06 -20.98 -19.67
CA LEU A 418 1.05 -21.18 -18.22
C LEU A 418 0.77 -19.85 -17.50
N ALA A 419 1.39 -18.77 -17.96
CA ALA A 419 1.14 -17.43 -17.42
C ALA A 419 -0.34 -17.04 -17.55
N ASP A 420 -0.94 -17.31 -18.70
CA ASP A 420 -2.36 -17.03 -18.97
C ASP A 420 -3.30 -17.93 -18.14
N ALA A 421 -3.06 -19.25 -18.13
CA ALA A 421 -3.89 -20.22 -17.40
C ALA A 421 -3.89 -19.98 -15.88
N THR A 422 -2.78 -19.47 -15.33
CA THR A 422 -2.60 -19.16 -13.91
C THR A 422 -2.90 -17.71 -13.56
N LEU A 423 -3.23 -16.86 -14.53
CA LEU A 423 -3.34 -15.40 -14.41
C LEU A 423 -2.03 -14.69 -14.02
N TRP A 424 -0.90 -15.40 -14.02
CA TRP A 424 0.41 -14.84 -13.70
C TRP A 424 0.94 -13.90 -14.79
N GLY A 425 0.36 -13.90 -15.99
CA GLY A 425 0.59 -12.88 -17.00
C GLY A 425 0.23 -11.45 -16.59
N SER A 426 -0.53 -11.29 -15.49
CA SER A 426 -0.83 -9.98 -14.88
C SER A 426 0.06 -9.64 -13.68
N VAL A 427 1.07 -10.48 -13.37
CA VAL A 427 1.95 -10.35 -12.20
C VAL A 427 3.29 -9.79 -12.62
N THR A 428 3.61 -8.59 -12.19
CA THR A 428 4.96 -8.04 -12.30
C THR A 428 5.89 -8.74 -11.34
N ALA A 429 6.96 -9.35 -11.82
CA ALA A 429 7.88 -10.15 -11.01
C ALA A 429 8.49 -9.36 -9.83
N TYR A 430 8.72 -8.05 -10.00
CA TYR A 430 9.17 -7.13 -8.93
C TYR A 430 8.13 -6.91 -7.81
N ARG A 431 6.92 -7.44 -7.91
CA ARG A 431 5.87 -7.35 -6.87
C ARG A 431 5.73 -8.63 -6.04
N LEU A 432 6.55 -9.64 -6.33
CA LEU A 432 6.55 -10.92 -5.60
C LEU A 432 7.20 -10.84 -4.21
N ASP A 433 7.81 -9.70 -3.85
CA ASP A 433 8.32 -9.47 -2.48
C ASP A 433 7.28 -9.82 -1.42
N LEU A 434 6.03 -9.36 -1.58
CA LEU A 434 4.96 -9.59 -0.61
C LEU A 434 4.59 -11.07 -0.44
N PRO A 435 4.14 -11.79 -1.47
CA PRO A 435 3.70 -13.18 -1.30
C PRO A 435 4.85 -14.12 -0.94
N LEU A 436 6.07 -13.90 -1.45
CA LEU A 436 7.26 -14.63 -1.04
C LEU A 436 7.61 -14.36 0.42
N GLY A 437 7.53 -13.10 0.86
CA GLY A 437 7.74 -12.73 2.26
C GLY A 437 6.76 -13.42 3.20
N MET A 438 5.48 -13.53 2.80
CA MET A 438 4.47 -14.25 3.56
C MET A 438 4.77 -15.75 3.62
N ALA A 439 5.15 -16.37 2.49
CA ALA A 439 5.57 -17.78 2.46
C ALA A 439 6.81 -18.02 3.34
N GLN A 440 7.79 -17.12 3.31
CA GLN A 440 8.97 -17.17 4.17
C GLN A 440 8.60 -17.13 5.66
N ILE A 441 7.70 -16.22 6.07
CA ILE A 441 7.22 -16.11 7.45
C ILE A 441 6.49 -17.39 7.88
N LEU A 442 5.66 -17.97 7.02
CA LEU A 442 4.99 -19.24 7.27
C LEU A 442 5.99 -20.38 7.48
N LEU A 443 7.02 -20.51 6.64
CA LEU A 443 8.06 -21.54 6.74
C LEU A 443 8.90 -21.35 8.00
N VAL A 444 9.34 -20.14 8.28
CA VAL A 444 10.10 -19.82 9.52
C VAL A 444 9.25 -20.10 10.75
N GLY A 445 7.98 -19.68 10.75
CA GLY A 445 7.06 -19.93 11.85
C GLY A 445 6.83 -21.43 12.09
N TRP A 446 6.64 -22.19 11.02
CA TRP A 446 6.50 -23.63 11.10
C TRP A 446 7.76 -24.28 11.70
N LEU A 447 8.97 -23.95 11.21
CA LEU A 447 10.23 -24.46 11.73
C LEU A 447 10.42 -24.14 13.22
N LEU A 448 10.18 -22.90 13.60
CA LEU A 448 10.25 -22.49 15.00
C LEU A 448 9.18 -23.17 15.87
N GLY A 449 8.01 -23.48 15.29
CA GLY A 449 6.96 -24.27 15.94
C GLY A 449 7.38 -25.71 16.23
N GLN A 450 8.17 -26.34 15.34
CA GLN A 450 8.66 -27.71 15.50
C GLN A 450 9.84 -27.84 16.48
N ALA A 451 10.57 -26.76 16.72
CA ALA A 451 11.68 -26.77 17.67
C ALA A 451 11.15 -26.93 19.09
N GLY A 452 11.44 -28.05 19.75
CA GLY A 452 11.11 -28.28 21.16
C GLY A 452 11.82 -27.28 22.08
N GLU A 453 11.24 -27.00 23.26
CA GLU A 453 11.84 -26.05 24.22
C GLU A 453 13.13 -26.58 24.89
N SER A 454 13.46 -27.87 24.78
CA SER A 454 14.42 -28.53 25.65
C SER A 454 15.38 -29.55 24.97
N GLY A 455 15.41 -29.63 23.64
CA GLY A 455 16.27 -30.61 22.96
C GLY A 455 17.66 -30.04 22.68
N GLU A 456 18.71 -30.52 23.33
CA GLU A 456 20.08 -30.26 22.86
C GLU A 456 20.22 -30.76 21.41
N ALA A 457 20.68 -29.87 20.51
CA ALA A 457 20.96 -30.24 19.14
C ALA A 457 22.06 -31.33 19.12
N GLY A 458 21.76 -32.47 18.48
CA GLY A 458 22.75 -33.51 18.29
C GLY A 458 23.94 -33.05 17.45
N GLY A 459 25.06 -33.75 17.54
CA GLY A 459 26.29 -33.39 16.81
C GLY A 459 26.05 -33.18 15.31
N ALA A 460 25.35 -34.10 14.65
CA ALA A 460 25.02 -33.97 13.23
C ALA A 460 24.20 -32.71 12.89
N GLN A 461 23.25 -32.33 13.75
CA GLN A 461 22.47 -31.10 13.57
C GLN A 461 23.34 -29.86 13.72
N ARG A 462 24.29 -29.85 14.68
CA ARG A 462 25.22 -28.72 14.85
C ARG A 462 26.11 -28.55 13.63
N VAL A 463 26.64 -29.68 13.08
CA VAL A 463 27.44 -29.65 11.84
C VAL A 463 26.60 -29.13 10.67
N LEU A 464 25.40 -29.66 10.46
CA LEU A 464 24.51 -29.16 9.41
C LEU A 464 24.16 -27.68 9.56
N ALA A 465 23.89 -27.24 10.79
CA ALA A 465 23.60 -25.82 11.07
C ALA A 465 24.80 -24.93 10.74
N LEU A 466 26.02 -25.38 11.02
CA LEU A 466 27.25 -24.66 10.67
C LEU A 466 27.44 -24.59 9.15
N LEU A 467 27.28 -25.72 8.45
CA LEU A 467 27.41 -25.77 6.98
C LEU A 467 26.40 -24.86 6.29
N VAL A 468 25.13 -24.91 6.72
CA VAL A 468 24.08 -24.04 6.16
C VAL A 468 24.29 -22.57 6.54
N ALA A 469 24.81 -22.29 7.71
CA ALA A 469 25.18 -20.92 8.12
C ALA A 469 26.26 -20.35 7.18
N VAL A 470 27.35 -21.09 6.97
CA VAL A 470 28.44 -20.69 6.06
C VAL A 470 27.90 -20.53 4.63
N ALA A 471 27.10 -21.48 4.15
CA ALA A 471 26.49 -21.40 2.83
C ALA A 471 25.55 -20.19 2.68
N SER A 472 24.78 -19.87 3.72
CA SER A 472 23.88 -18.71 3.72
C SER A 472 24.63 -17.37 3.69
N GLY A 473 25.72 -17.25 4.45
CA GLY A 473 26.59 -16.09 4.39
C GLY A 473 27.29 -15.95 3.03
N ALA A 474 27.82 -17.06 2.50
CA ALA A 474 28.44 -17.10 1.17
C ALA A 474 27.42 -16.76 0.06
N PHE A 475 26.16 -17.19 0.20
CA PHE A 475 25.09 -16.85 -0.73
C PHE A 475 24.80 -15.33 -0.77
N VAL A 476 24.85 -14.65 0.36
CA VAL A 476 24.77 -13.18 0.42
C VAL A 476 25.94 -12.54 -0.34
N GLY A 477 27.18 -13.00 -0.10
CA GLY A 477 28.36 -12.52 -0.82
C GLY A 477 28.28 -12.77 -2.33
N TRP A 478 27.75 -13.93 -2.74
CA TRP A 478 27.51 -14.25 -4.14
C TRP A 478 26.48 -13.32 -4.78
N GLN A 479 25.37 -13.04 -4.10
CA GLN A 479 24.36 -12.09 -4.57
C GLN A 479 24.94 -10.67 -4.70
N TRP A 480 25.71 -10.22 -3.70
CA TRP A 480 26.39 -8.92 -3.77
C TRP A 480 27.33 -8.83 -4.98
N GLY A 481 28.12 -9.88 -5.27
CA GLY A 481 28.96 -9.94 -6.45
C GLY A 481 28.19 -9.97 -7.80
N ARG A 482 26.87 -10.13 -7.77
CA ARG A 482 25.99 -10.07 -8.97
C ARG A 482 25.23 -8.77 -9.11
N MET A 483 25.39 -7.84 -8.17
CA MET A 483 24.80 -6.51 -8.27
C MET A 483 25.51 -5.68 -9.37
N PRO A 484 24.78 -4.75 -10.01
CA PRO A 484 25.41 -3.71 -10.83
C PRO A 484 26.53 -3.00 -10.07
N ALA A 485 27.62 -2.69 -10.73
CA ALA A 485 28.85 -2.20 -10.07
C ALA A 485 28.63 -0.86 -9.33
N ASP A 486 27.83 0.03 -9.90
CA ASP A 486 27.45 1.33 -9.31
C ASP A 486 26.60 1.15 -8.05
N LEU A 487 25.67 0.19 -8.07
CA LEU A 487 24.82 -0.15 -6.94
C LEU A 487 25.64 -0.82 -5.81
N ALA A 488 26.53 -1.75 -6.17
CA ALA A 488 27.42 -2.40 -5.20
C ALA A 488 28.39 -1.39 -4.56
N ALA A 489 28.90 -0.42 -5.33
CA ALA A 489 29.80 0.63 -4.84
C ALA A 489 29.09 1.63 -3.89
N ALA A 490 27.79 1.81 -4.02
CA ALA A 490 26.99 2.67 -3.14
C ALA A 490 26.80 2.06 -1.73
N LEU A 491 27.09 0.76 -1.54
CA LEU A 491 26.94 0.07 -0.26
C LEU A 491 28.29 -0.05 0.46
N PRO A 492 28.38 0.34 1.75
CA PRO A 492 29.60 0.15 2.52
C PRO A 492 29.97 -1.36 2.64
N ALA A 493 31.17 -1.75 2.24
CA ALA A 493 31.60 -3.16 2.28
C ALA A 493 31.47 -3.78 3.69
N GLY A 494 31.81 -3.01 4.73
CA GLY A 494 31.65 -3.44 6.13
C GLY A 494 30.20 -3.76 6.51
N PHE A 495 29.24 -3.03 5.94
CA PHE A 495 27.81 -3.30 6.12
C PHE A 495 27.40 -4.62 5.45
N VAL A 496 27.88 -4.90 4.24
CA VAL A 496 27.62 -6.18 3.55
C VAL A 496 28.20 -7.35 4.34
N VAL A 497 29.42 -7.21 4.87
CA VAL A 497 30.03 -8.24 5.75
C VAL A 497 29.18 -8.45 7.00
N LEU A 498 28.68 -7.38 7.63
CA LEU A 498 27.75 -7.50 8.76
C LEU A 498 26.49 -8.29 8.39
N VAL A 499 25.91 -8.02 7.23
CA VAL A 499 24.73 -8.76 6.70
C VAL A 499 25.09 -10.23 6.47
N MET A 500 26.24 -10.54 5.87
CA MET A 500 26.70 -11.92 5.68
C MET A 500 26.77 -12.69 7.02
N LEU A 501 27.38 -12.07 8.03
CA LEU A 501 27.52 -12.66 9.37
C LEU A 501 26.16 -12.82 10.08
N LEU A 502 25.29 -11.83 9.98
CA LEU A 502 23.95 -11.87 10.56
C LEU A 502 23.09 -12.97 9.92
N VAL A 503 23.09 -13.07 8.60
CA VAL A 503 22.34 -14.10 7.86
C VAL A 503 22.87 -15.49 8.19
N ALA A 504 24.18 -15.67 8.24
CA ALA A 504 24.81 -16.92 8.68
C ALA A 504 24.39 -17.29 10.10
N TRP A 505 24.47 -16.33 11.02
CA TRP A 505 24.09 -16.55 12.41
C TRP A 505 22.60 -16.89 12.56
N LEU A 506 21.71 -16.16 11.88
CA LEU A 506 20.26 -16.43 11.88
C LEU A 506 19.95 -17.81 11.30
N ALA A 507 20.61 -18.22 10.22
CA ALA A 507 20.45 -19.55 9.65
C ALA A 507 20.82 -20.65 10.68
N ALA A 508 21.92 -20.47 11.43
CA ALA A 508 22.29 -21.36 12.51
C ALA A 508 21.24 -21.37 13.63
N GLN A 509 20.79 -20.19 14.10
CA GLN A 509 19.79 -20.11 15.18
C GLN A 509 18.47 -20.78 14.79
N LEU A 510 18.03 -20.64 13.53
CA LEU A 510 16.82 -21.29 13.01
C LEU A 510 16.94 -22.82 13.05
N LEU A 511 18.05 -23.38 12.54
CA LEU A 511 18.27 -24.82 12.49
C LEU A 511 18.54 -25.44 13.85
N LEU A 512 19.13 -24.69 14.77
CA LEU A 512 19.35 -25.13 16.17
C LEU A 512 18.09 -24.97 17.04
N GLY A 513 17.03 -24.33 16.53
CA GLY A 513 15.78 -24.13 17.26
C GLY A 513 15.83 -23.07 18.35
N HIS A 514 16.80 -22.16 18.31
CA HIS A 514 16.96 -21.09 19.30
C HIS A 514 15.94 -19.94 19.05
N ARG A 515 14.66 -20.21 19.30
CA ARG A 515 13.53 -19.32 19.00
C ARG A 515 13.73 -17.87 19.44
N ARG A 516 14.12 -17.64 20.72
CA ARG A 516 14.26 -16.28 21.27
C ARG A 516 15.37 -15.48 20.58
N ARG A 517 16.54 -16.10 20.36
CA ARG A 517 17.68 -15.45 19.71
C ARG A 517 17.35 -15.10 18.25
N PHE A 518 16.75 -16.05 17.53
CA PHE A 518 16.34 -15.86 16.16
C PHE A 518 15.35 -14.69 16.05
N VAL A 519 14.24 -14.75 16.79
CA VAL A 519 13.17 -13.75 16.71
C VAL A 519 13.64 -12.36 17.14
N ALA A 520 14.46 -12.27 18.18
CA ALA A 520 15.00 -10.98 18.65
C ALA A 520 15.85 -10.30 17.57
N ALA A 521 16.73 -11.05 16.89
CA ALA A 521 17.59 -10.47 15.85
C ALA A 521 16.79 -10.21 14.55
N TRP A 522 15.89 -11.13 14.15
CA TRP A 522 15.04 -10.95 12.98
C TRP A 522 14.14 -9.72 13.10
N LEU A 523 13.41 -9.61 14.21
CA LEU A 523 12.55 -8.46 14.46
C LEU A 523 13.37 -7.20 14.71
N GLY A 524 14.47 -7.29 15.44
CA GLY A 524 15.38 -6.18 15.68
C GLY A 524 15.92 -5.58 14.38
N TRP A 525 16.33 -6.41 13.41
CA TRP A 525 16.76 -5.94 12.09
C TRP A 525 15.62 -5.30 11.30
N THR A 526 14.43 -5.91 11.32
CA THR A 526 13.24 -5.35 10.68
C THR A 526 12.95 -3.95 11.25
N LEU A 527 12.88 -3.81 12.56
CA LEU A 527 12.57 -2.54 13.23
C LEU A 527 13.67 -1.49 13.02
N ALA A 528 14.95 -1.88 13.04
CA ALA A 528 16.06 -0.96 12.74
C ALA A 528 15.95 -0.36 11.33
N ALA A 529 15.46 -1.15 10.35
CA ALA A 529 15.23 -0.67 9.00
C ALA A 529 13.98 0.23 8.86
N THR A 530 12.95 0.03 9.66
CA THR A 530 11.61 0.56 9.35
C THR A 530 11.08 1.60 10.33
N LEU A 531 11.43 1.54 11.62
CA LEU A 531 10.92 2.48 12.62
C LEU A 531 11.20 3.95 12.31
N PRO A 532 12.41 4.34 11.89
CA PRO A 532 12.72 5.73 11.60
C PRO A 532 12.31 6.16 10.18
N PHE A 533 11.68 5.29 9.39
CA PHE A 533 11.44 5.56 7.97
C PHE A 533 10.32 6.57 7.74
N HIS A 534 9.16 6.37 8.37
CA HIS A 534 8.05 7.33 8.28
C HIS A 534 8.13 8.37 9.38
N PRO A 535 7.71 9.61 9.10
CA PRO A 535 7.52 10.58 10.16
C PRO A 535 6.42 10.12 11.11
N LEU A 536 6.42 10.61 12.33
CA LEU A 536 5.22 10.67 13.16
C LEU A 536 4.78 12.13 13.24
N GLY A 537 3.55 12.40 12.86
CA GLY A 537 3.01 13.73 12.81
C GLY A 537 1.52 13.77 13.15
N LEU A 538 1.01 14.97 13.30
CA LEU A 538 -0.42 15.24 13.39
C LEU A 538 -0.93 15.61 12.00
N GLY A 539 -1.98 14.93 11.54
CA GLY A 539 -2.64 15.33 10.31
C GLY A 539 -3.33 16.69 10.45
N PRO A 540 -3.63 17.38 9.34
CA PRO A 540 -4.31 18.66 9.37
C PRO A 540 -5.72 18.51 9.96
N SER A 541 -6.16 19.51 10.72
CA SER A 541 -7.55 19.60 11.20
C SER A 541 -8.47 20.17 10.13
N THR A 542 -7.97 21.11 9.32
CA THR A 542 -8.68 21.72 8.20
C THR A 542 -7.75 21.90 7.01
N LEU A 543 -8.34 21.89 5.82
CA LEU A 543 -7.72 22.27 4.56
C LEU A 543 -8.65 23.28 3.87
N GLN A 544 -8.15 24.45 3.53
CA GLN A 544 -8.92 25.54 2.93
C GLN A 544 -8.11 26.17 1.80
N LEU A 545 -8.79 26.83 0.87
CA LEU A 545 -8.13 27.68 -0.13
C LEU A 545 -7.48 28.89 0.53
N GLN A 546 -6.44 29.42 -0.11
CA GLN A 546 -5.93 30.73 0.23
C GLN A 546 -7.02 31.80 0.13
N PRO A 547 -7.03 32.84 0.98
CA PRO A 547 -8.12 33.82 1.05
C PRO A 547 -8.40 34.56 -0.26
N ASP A 548 -7.40 34.81 -1.09
CA ASP A 548 -7.54 35.43 -2.42
C ASP A 548 -8.27 34.53 -3.41
N LEU A 549 -7.96 33.23 -3.41
CA LEU A 549 -8.65 32.22 -4.23
C LEU A 549 -10.06 31.92 -3.68
N ALA A 550 -10.25 31.89 -2.37
CA ALA A 550 -11.53 31.59 -1.73
C ALA A 550 -12.61 32.64 -2.00
N ARG A 551 -12.24 33.89 -2.33
CA ARG A 551 -13.15 34.95 -2.68
C ARG A 551 -13.72 34.86 -4.10
N LEU A 552 -13.14 34.01 -4.94
CA LEU A 552 -13.50 33.87 -6.34
C LEU A 552 -14.54 32.75 -6.54
N PRO A 553 -15.41 32.84 -7.55
CA PRO A 553 -16.41 31.81 -7.84
C PRO A 553 -15.78 30.60 -8.55
N LEU A 554 -14.74 29.99 -7.94
CA LEU A 554 -13.99 28.87 -8.52
C LEU A 554 -14.82 27.58 -8.59
N VAL A 555 -15.85 27.45 -7.74
CA VAL A 555 -16.71 26.26 -7.63
C VAL A 555 -17.95 26.36 -8.51
N GLU A 556 -18.36 27.58 -8.89
CA GLU A 556 -19.57 27.79 -9.68
C GLU A 556 -19.40 27.34 -11.14
N PRO A 557 -20.45 26.76 -11.75
CA PRO A 557 -20.46 26.47 -13.18
C PRO A 557 -20.26 27.77 -13.99
N GLY A 558 -19.33 27.74 -14.93
CA GLY A 558 -19.12 28.85 -15.85
C GLY A 558 -20.22 29.00 -16.88
N ALA A 559 -20.32 30.15 -17.53
CA ALA A 559 -21.15 30.35 -18.70
C ALA A 559 -20.75 29.35 -19.81
N GLY A 560 -21.68 28.57 -20.30
CA GLY A 560 -21.42 27.56 -21.32
C GLY A 560 -20.96 26.18 -20.80
N GLY A 561 -21.02 25.93 -19.47
CA GLY A 561 -20.72 24.64 -18.87
C GLY A 561 -19.24 24.43 -18.50
N ALA A 562 -18.34 25.40 -18.77
CA ALA A 562 -16.96 25.36 -18.33
C ALA A 562 -16.87 25.39 -16.79
N ARG A 563 -16.08 24.49 -16.21
CA ARG A 563 -15.98 24.31 -14.76
C ARG A 563 -14.54 24.30 -14.29
N GLY A 564 -14.29 24.90 -13.12
CA GLY A 564 -13.06 24.73 -12.39
C GLY A 564 -11.83 25.39 -13.02
N VAL A 565 -10.70 24.85 -12.68
CA VAL A 565 -9.37 25.45 -12.91
C VAL A 565 -8.50 24.48 -13.72
N ALA A 566 -7.88 24.96 -14.79
CA ALA A 566 -6.77 24.30 -15.43
C ALA A 566 -5.47 24.78 -14.76
N VAL A 567 -4.67 23.84 -14.28
CA VAL A 567 -3.43 24.12 -13.53
C VAL A 567 -2.22 23.94 -14.41
N ILE A 568 -1.38 24.94 -14.49
CA ILE A 568 -0.15 24.93 -15.29
C ILE A 568 1.08 24.67 -14.42
N GLY A 569 1.97 23.81 -14.88
CA GLY A 569 3.33 23.67 -14.37
C GLY A 569 3.47 22.93 -13.03
N GLU A 570 2.42 22.91 -12.19
CA GLU A 570 2.50 22.44 -10.81
C GLU A 570 1.56 21.27 -10.52
N ARG A 571 2.12 20.08 -10.50
CA ARG A 571 1.35 18.84 -10.21
C ARG A 571 0.60 18.90 -8.88
N ASN A 572 1.25 19.40 -7.83
CA ASN A 572 0.69 19.39 -6.48
C ASN A 572 -0.53 20.32 -6.37
N TRP A 573 -0.56 21.45 -7.08
CA TRP A 573 -1.74 22.31 -7.09
C TRP A 573 -2.96 21.63 -7.69
N ALA A 574 -2.76 20.84 -8.77
CA ALA A 574 -3.83 20.06 -9.38
C ALA A 574 -4.39 18.96 -8.46
N MET A 575 -3.69 18.62 -7.39
CA MET A 575 -4.16 17.67 -6.37
C MET A 575 -4.72 18.36 -5.12
N THR A 576 -4.17 19.51 -4.72
CA THR A 576 -4.64 20.25 -3.53
C THR A 576 -5.92 21.03 -3.77
N LEU A 577 -6.14 21.54 -4.98
CA LEU A 577 -7.39 22.25 -5.33
C LEU A 577 -8.64 21.38 -5.18
N PRO A 578 -8.71 20.13 -5.74
CA PRO A 578 -9.85 19.25 -5.51
C PRO A 578 -9.99 18.87 -4.03
N ALA A 579 -8.89 18.70 -3.31
CA ALA A 579 -8.90 18.43 -1.88
C ALA A 579 -9.52 19.60 -1.07
N ALA A 580 -9.46 20.83 -1.60
CA ALA A 580 -10.12 22.02 -1.06
C ALA A 580 -11.51 22.31 -1.71
N GLY A 581 -12.03 21.40 -2.53
CA GLY A 581 -13.38 21.51 -3.12
C GLY A 581 -13.47 22.23 -4.46
N VAL A 582 -12.35 22.53 -5.12
CA VAL A 582 -12.30 23.21 -6.43
C VAL A 582 -12.19 22.20 -7.57
N PRO A 583 -13.08 22.20 -8.56
CA PRO A 583 -12.96 21.36 -9.74
C PRO A 583 -11.69 21.70 -10.55
N VAL A 584 -11.00 20.68 -11.06
CA VAL A 584 -9.81 20.86 -11.90
C VAL A 584 -9.95 20.14 -13.25
N ALA A 585 -9.35 20.73 -14.30
CA ALA A 585 -9.34 20.14 -15.64
C ALA A 585 -8.22 19.12 -15.85
N ASN A 586 -7.18 19.16 -15.01
CA ASN A 586 -6.03 18.25 -15.06
C ASN A 586 -5.60 17.83 -13.66
N GLY A 587 -4.86 16.74 -13.57
CA GLY A 587 -4.47 16.15 -12.29
C GLY A 587 -4.26 14.65 -12.43
N LEU A 588 -4.77 13.86 -11.47
CA LEU A 588 -4.68 12.41 -11.52
C LEU A 588 -6.04 11.80 -11.81
N PHE A 589 -6.13 11.05 -12.89
CA PHE A 589 -7.36 10.42 -13.37
C PHE A 589 -7.18 8.92 -13.56
N TYR A 590 -8.10 8.13 -13.03
CA TYR A 590 -8.13 6.67 -13.23
C TYR A 590 -8.60 6.27 -14.62
N THR A 591 -9.45 7.10 -15.22
CA THR A 591 -9.96 6.92 -16.57
C THR A 591 -9.57 8.12 -17.45
N PRO A 592 -9.37 7.93 -18.75
CA PRO A 592 -9.17 9.05 -19.66
C PRO A 592 -10.31 10.05 -19.59
N GLU A 593 -10.03 11.32 -19.93
CA GLU A 593 -11.00 12.41 -20.01
C GLU A 593 -11.47 12.58 -21.47
N PRO A 594 -12.55 11.90 -21.92
CA PRO A 594 -12.96 11.94 -23.32
C PRO A 594 -13.35 13.36 -23.81
N GLY A 595 -13.90 14.18 -22.91
CA GLY A 595 -14.27 15.56 -23.23
C GLY A 595 -13.07 16.42 -23.61
N LEU A 596 -12.00 16.35 -22.82
CA LEU A 596 -10.75 17.06 -23.09
C LEU A 596 -10.12 16.58 -24.41
N TRP A 597 -10.03 15.27 -24.59
CA TRP A 597 -9.36 14.71 -25.79
C TRP A 597 -10.14 14.94 -27.07
N ARG A 598 -11.48 14.95 -27.04
CA ARG A 598 -12.26 15.37 -28.21
C ARG A 598 -11.99 16.81 -28.63
N SER A 599 -11.70 17.69 -27.67
CA SER A 599 -11.34 19.07 -27.95
C SER A 599 -9.90 19.23 -28.51
N LEU A 600 -8.92 18.45 -27.96
CA LEU A 600 -7.51 18.60 -28.34
C LEU A 600 -7.11 17.69 -29.52
N ASP A 601 -7.71 16.51 -29.64
CA ASP A 601 -7.42 15.49 -30.66
C ASP A 601 -8.75 14.90 -31.20
N PRO A 602 -9.55 15.68 -31.93
CA PRO A 602 -10.89 15.26 -32.38
C PRO A 602 -10.83 14.04 -33.32
N GLU A 603 -9.74 13.84 -34.04
CA GLU A 603 -9.55 12.71 -34.94
C GLU A 603 -8.99 11.46 -34.22
N GLY A 604 -8.61 11.57 -32.96
CA GLY A 604 -8.09 10.47 -32.17
C GLY A 604 -6.70 9.96 -32.62
N ARG A 605 -5.93 10.79 -33.33
CA ARG A 605 -4.58 10.41 -33.84
C ARG A 605 -3.58 10.13 -32.72
N LEU A 606 -3.78 10.77 -31.57
CA LEU A 606 -2.88 10.67 -30.40
C LEU A 606 -3.42 9.71 -29.31
N ARG A 607 -4.41 8.87 -29.67
CA ARG A 607 -5.05 7.95 -28.73
C ARG A 607 -4.05 7.04 -27.99
N GLN A 608 -2.95 6.63 -28.65
CA GLN A 608 -1.90 5.84 -27.99
C GLN A 608 -1.21 6.58 -26.85
N LEU A 609 -1.19 7.92 -26.87
CA LEU A 609 -0.61 8.76 -25.82
C LEU A 609 -1.65 9.13 -24.74
N THR A 610 -2.91 9.31 -25.13
CA THR A 610 -3.93 9.91 -24.28
C THR A 610 -4.89 8.92 -23.61
N ASN A 611 -5.07 7.71 -24.19
CA ASN A 611 -5.97 6.69 -23.69
C ASN A 611 -5.31 5.82 -22.61
N ARG A 612 -5.07 6.38 -21.42
CA ARG A 612 -4.43 5.69 -20.28
C ARG A 612 -4.85 6.26 -18.92
N TYR A 613 -4.51 5.58 -17.84
CA TYR A 613 -4.41 6.18 -16.52
C TYR A 613 -3.47 7.38 -16.61
N GLN A 614 -3.88 8.52 -16.05
CA GLN A 614 -3.20 9.78 -16.36
C GLN A 614 -2.79 10.53 -15.09
N ARG A 615 -1.48 10.78 -14.99
CA ARG A 615 -0.96 11.98 -14.34
C ARG A 615 -0.91 13.06 -15.42
N LEU A 616 -2.03 13.79 -15.58
CA LEU A 616 -2.19 14.78 -16.64
C LEU A 616 -1.59 16.12 -16.21
N LEU A 617 -0.52 16.51 -16.88
CA LEU A 617 0.22 17.73 -16.60
C LEU A 617 0.10 18.69 -17.78
N PHE A 618 -0.14 19.97 -17.47
CA PHE A 618 -0.15 21.08 -18.42
C PHE A 618 1.07 21.95 -18.17
N GLU A 619 1.75 22.37 -19.23
CA GLU A 619 2.92 23.25 -19.17
C GLU A 619 2.89 24.29 -20.28
N LEU A 620 3.52 25.43 -20.05
CA LEU A 620 3.71 26.47 -21.06
C LEU A 620 5.10 26.38 -21.63
N VAL A 621 5.19 26.22 -22.94
CA VAL A 621 6.47 26.16 -23.67
C VAL A 621 6.28 26.88 -25.01
N PRO A 622 7.18 27.80 -25.40
CA PRO A 622 7.16 28.34 -26.75
C PRO A 622 7.27 27.22 -27.79
N ILE A 623 6.33 27.13 -28.71
CA ILE A 623 6.29 26.09 -29.76
C ILE A 623 6.55 26.75 -31.10
N TYR A 624 7.56 26.29 -31.82
CA TYR A 624 7.90 26.80 -33.14
C TYR A 624 7.16 26.02 -34.23
N GLY A 625 6.79 26.67 -35.31
CA GLY A 625 6.03 26.08 -36.41
C GLY A 625 4.53 26.37 -36.35
N GLU A 626 3.70 25.56 -36.99
CA GLU A 626 2.25 25.76 -37.08
C GLU A 626 1.49 25.26 -35.85
N ASP A 627 2.04 24.28 -35.13
CA ASP A 627 1.40 23.71 -33.95
C ASP A 627 1.32 24.73 -32.81
N THR A 628 0.22 24.71 -32.06
CA THR A 628 0.03 25.54 -30.88
C THR A 628 0.10 24.75 -29.56
N PHE A 629 0.14 23.42 -29.65
CA PHE A 629 0.32 22.53 -28.51
C PHE A 629 0.99 21.22 -28.92
N ARG A 630 1.52 20.49 -27.94
CA ARG A 630 2.17 19.18 -28.10
C ARG A 630 1.75 18.24 -26.99
N ILE A 631 1.48 16.98 -27.32
CA ILE A 631 1.16 15.92 -26.35
C ILE A 631 2.29 14.89 -26.37
N VAL A 632 2.82 14.56 -25.18
CA VAL A 632 3.84 13.52 -25.00
C VAL A 632 3.47 12.64 -23.79
N SER A 633 3.95 11.42 -23.79
CA SER A 633 3.83 10.50 -22.66
C SER A 633 5.22 10.02 -22.24
N PRO A 634 5.88 10.77 -21.34
CA PRO A 634 7.26 10.45 -20.91
C PRO A 634 7.32 9.18 -20.04
N ARG A 635 6.19 8.80 -19.43
CA ARG A 635 6.03 7.58 -18.63
C ARG A 635 4.72 6.90 -18.98
N LEU A 636 4.58 5.62 -18.62
CA LEU A 636 3.36 4.85 -18.88
C LEU A 636 2.10 5.47 -18.24
N ASP A 637 2.26 6.13 -17.11
CA ASP A 637 1.20 6.75 -16.31
C ASP A 637 1.19 8.27 -16.36
N GLU A 638 1.96 8.91 -17.25
CA GLU A 638 2.04 10.37 -17.35
C GLU A 638 1.72 10.83 -18.77
N VAL A 639 0.80 11.80 -18.86
CA VAL A 639 0.50 12.53 -20.10
C VAL A 639 0.82 14.00 -19.86
N ARG A 640 1.66 14.56 -20.69
CA ARG A 640 2.06 15.96 -20.62
C ARG A 640 1.61 16.69 -21.87
N VAL A 641 0.94 17.81 -21.66
CA VAL A 641 0.48 18.70 -22.73
C VAL A 641 1.19 20.03 -22.58
N SER A 642 2.05 20.34 -23.55
CA SER A 642 2.75 21.64 -23.65
C SER A 642 1.94 22.55 -24.54
N PHE A 643 1.66 23.77 -24.10
CA PHE A 643 0.92 24.78 -24.84
C PHE A 643 1.81 25.98 -25.17
N ASP A 644 1.65 26.56 -26.36
CA ASP A 644 2.25 27.85 -26.70
C ASP A 644 1.48 28.97 -25.95
N PRO A 645 2.15 29.74 -25.08
CA PRO A 645 1.45 30.71 -24.22
C PRO A 645 0.77 31.84 -24.99
N GLY A 646 1.30 32.22 -26.18
CA GLY A 646 0.76 33.33 -26.96
C GLY A 646 -0.27 32.91 -28.00
N ARG A 647 -0.22 31.67 -28.49
CA ARG A 647 -1.00 31.23 -29.68
C ARG A 647 -2.08 30.20 -29.40
N PHE A 648 -1.95 29.41 -28.27
CA PHE A 648 -2.93 28.39 -28.00
C PHE A 648 -4.26 28.99 -27.49
N ASP A 649 -5.38 28.48 -28.00
CA ASP A 649 -6.71 28.83 -27.48
C ASP A 649 -7.03 28.01 -26.23
N PHE A 650 -6.80 28.60 -25.05
CA PHE A 650 -7.01 27.93 -23.75
C PHE A 650 -8.48 27.60 -23.46
N ARG A 651 -9.44 28.18 -24.16
CA ARG A 651 -10.87 27.85 -24.02
C ARG A 651 -11.18 26.38 -24.38
N ARG A 652 -10.29 25.74 -25.17
CA ARG A 652 -10.35 24.33 -25.52
C ARG A 652 -10.17 23.38 -24.32
N LEU A 653 -9.65 23.87 -23.20
CA LEU A 653 -9.45 23.07 -21.99
C LEU A 653 -10.77 22.81 -21.23
N GLY A 654 -11.87 23.51 -21.56
CA GLY A 654 -13.16 23.36 -20.88
C GLY A 654 -13.16 23.84 -19.43
N ALA A 655 -12.13 24.57 -19.00
CA ALA A 655 -12.02 25.19 -17.71
C ALA A 655 -12.57 26.63 -17.76
N ARG A 656 -12.83 27.23 -16.59
CA ARG A 656 -13.17 28.63 -16.44
C ARG A 656 -11.95 29.49 -16.16
N TYR A 657 -11.01 28.95 -15.40
CA TYR A 657 -9.79 29.65 -14.97
C TYR A 657 -8.55 28.86 -15.35
N LEU A 658 -7.45 29.58 -15.51
CA LEU A 658 -6.11 29.07 -15.68
C LEU A 658 -5.25 29.55 -14.50
N LEU A 659 -4.74 28.63 -13.68
CA LEU A 659 -3.84 28.93 -12.56
C LEU A 659 -2.41 28.63 -12.99
N VAL A 660 -1.53 29.61 -12.86
CA VAL A 660 -0.18 29.58 -13.43
C VAL A 660 0.85 30.04 -12.40
N PRO A 661 2.00 29.38 -12.24
CA PRO A 661 3.11 29.95 -11.48
C PRO A 661 3.53 31.31 -12.04
N THR A 662 3.75 32.30 -11.18
CA THR A 662 4.13 33.68 -11.61
C THR A 662 5.32 33.65 -12.56
N ALA A 663 6.30 32.77 -12.32
CA ALA A 663 7.49 32.62 -13.17
C ALA A 663 7.20 32.09 -14.59
N GLN A 664 6.04 31.45 -14.81
CA GLN A 664 5.66 30.85 -16.09
C GLN A 664 4.58 31.65 -16.84
N ALA A 665 4.09 32.75 -16.29
CA ALA A 665 3.00 33.52 -16.87
C ALA A 665 3.42 34.39 -18.07
N ALA A 666 4.71 34.49 -18.36
CA ALA A 666 5.21 35.26 -19.49
C ALA A 666 4.58 34.79 -20.83
N GLY A 667 4.09 35.71 -21.61
CA GLY A 667 3.44 35.42 -22.90
C GLY A 667 1.90 35.20 -22.81
N LEU A 668 1.35 34.90 -21.63
CA LEU A 668 -0.10 34.76 -21.49
C LEU A 668 -0.85 36.09 -21.56
N GLU A 669 -0.25 37.20 -21.12
CA GLU A 669 -0.89 38.52 -21.12
C GLU A 669 -1.27 39.00 -22.53
N ALA A 670 -0.55 38.55 -23.57
CA ALA A 670 -0.84 38.85 -24.96
C ALA A 670 -1.86 37.88 -25.61
N ASN A 671 -2.27 36.82 -24.91
CA ASN A 671 -3.15 35.80 -25.47
C ASN A 671 -4.63 36.22 -25.36
N ALA A 672 -5.30 36.28 -26.50
CA ALA A 672 -6.70 36.75 -26.60
C ALA A 672 -7.71 35.81 -25.89
N SER A 673 -7.36 34.57 -25.60
CA SER A 673 -8.26 33.60 -24.92
C SER A 673 -8.27 33.72 -23.40
N VAL A 674 -7.37 34.52 -22.82
CA VAL A 674 -7.23 34.67 -21.37
C VAL A 674 -7.25 36.12 -20.93
N ARG A 675 -7.70 36.39 -19.71
CA ARG A 675 -7.67 37.70 -19.07
C ARG A 675 -7.21 37.53 -17.63
N ARG A 676 -6.18 38.26 -17.24
CA ARG A 676 -5.69 38.25 -15.84
C ARG A 676 -6.80 38.68 -14.87
N VAL A 677 -6.91 37.98 -13.75
CA VAL A 677 -7.80 38.30 -12.64
C VAL A 677 -7.02 39.18 -11.65
N PRO A 678 -7.35 40.49 -11.52
CA PRO A 678 -6.56 41.43 -10.70
C PRO A 678 -6.58 41.12 -9.21
N ALA A 679 -7.60 40.40 -8.73
CA ALA A 679 -7.73 40.00 -7.32
C ALA A 679 -6.63 39.05 -6.85
N VAL A 680 -5.87 38.42 -7.78
CA VAL A 680 -4.73 37.54 -7.51
C VAL A 680 -3.47 38.27 -8.01
N ASP A 681 -2.75 38.91 -7.11
CA ASP A 681 -1.66 39.84 -7.43
C ASP A 681 -0.31 39.18 -7.74
N GLY A 682 -0.17 37.89 -7.41
CA GLY A 682 1.04 37.08 -7.61
C GLY A 682 1.96 37.02 -6.38
N GLU A 683 1.62 37.67 -5.27
CA GLU A 683 2.39 37.58 -4.02
C GLU A 683 2.48 36.13 -3.50
N GLY A 684 1.43 35.34 -3.72
CA GLY A 684 1.39 33.89 -3.43
C GLY A 684 2.24 33.01 -4.37
N GLY A 685 2.96 33.60 -5.34
CA GLY A 685 3.76 32.86 -6.31
C GLY A 685 2.95 32.28 -7.49
N TYR A 686 1.69 32.63 -7.61
CA TYR A 686 0.79 32.24 -8.70
C TYR A 686 -0.03 33.40 -9.22
N LEU A 687 -0.47 33.31 -10.47
CA LEU A 687 -1.42 34.20 -11.13
C LEU A 687 -2.63 33.41 -11.60
N LEU A 688 -3.79 34.07 -11.63
CA LEU A 688 -5.02 33.49 -12.14
C LEU A 688 -5.48 34.27 -13.38
N PHE A 689 -5.87 33.53 -14.41
CA PHE A 689 -6.46 34.08 -15.63
C PHE A 689 -7.85 33.50 -15.81
N GLU A 690 -8.81 34.33 -16.19
CA GLU A 690 -10.14 33.91 -16.60
C GLU A 690 -10.12 33.63 -18.11
N LEU A 691 -10.72 32.54 -18.55
CA LEU A 691 -10.86 32.21 -19.96
C LEU A 691 -12.01 32.99 -20.56
N THR A 692 -11.73 33.75 -21.62
CA THR A 692 -12.67 34.74 -22.23
C THR A 692 -13.48 34.14 -23.36
N GLY A 693 -14.81 34.17 -23.28
CA GLY A 693 -15.71 33.74 -24.37
C GLY A 693 -15.92 32.23 -24.50
N ARG A 694 -16.60 31.79 -25.57
CA ARG A 694 -16.76 30.36 -25.89
C ARG A 694 -15.59 29.87 -26.74
N PRO A 695 -15.24 28.58 -26.71
CA PRO A 695 -14.28 28.01 -27.66
C PRO A 695 -14.74 28.27 -29.08
N ALA A 696 -13.80 28.59 -29.97
CA ALA A 696 -14.06 28.79 -31.40
C ALA A 696 -14.49 27.49 -32.09
#